data_e79c428ef5db68c82e39a711c93e0be3
#
_entry.id   e79c428ef5db68c82e39a711c93e0be3
#
_cell.length_a   1.000
_cell.length_b   1.000
_cell.length_c   1.000
_cell.angle_alpha   90.00
_cell.angle_beta   90.00
_cell.angle_gamma   90.00
#
_symmetry.space_group_name_H-M   'P 1'
#
loop_
_entity.id
_entity.type
_entity.pdbx_description
1 polymer ?
#
loop_
_entity_poly.entity_id
_entity_poly.type
_entity_poly.pdbx_seq_one_letter_code
_entity_poly.pdbx_strand_id
1 'polypeptide(L)'
;MEQQSSRKQSVVVRFRRFSGKSFSAFRSLHRVINIGVLAGITLTTLATHEAEAQQRKPHHASKQDNDETELQEVTVTASKVATPLNQVARQVTVISQREILSAPIRSLQDLLVYSAGVDVQQRGGHGVQADISIRGGSFDQNAILLNGVNLSNAQTGHLSYDIPVNLSDIERIEVIHGASGIIYGSSAFSGGINIITKKEAHEKLYAQIVYGPHKTYMVEGRTSFASGKTSNSISISHKGSDGYVNNTDYKILNILAQSNINLDSLSKIQVQLGLNTKDYGANTFYASPRGPQQHDKTDNAMASVRGEFTSGHFHLTPIIYWNRTHDEYMWDRTKPELLHNFHKTDNYGANLALAYTSSLGITSLGVELRQENIRSNRLGEESTSSSSLYNKSASRLNTSVSLEHSVILGKLSASAGLMANHNTQRSGKYEFLPSLSLTYRPDTHWSLSASYSQGVRIPTYIDLYYKSRNQDGNKDLAAEHSRSLETSVKYRSRALALYATGFALWGSNIIDWAKTSATEAKYKSMNIGTLNTYGVEAGLKVKLGQLLPVLGEYTTLQVDYTHMKQIHDSDGLISMYALRYLRDKLTAKLDFNPWEKLYASCSLRYQKRMGEYESGQDATTKAILYSPYPAYLTLDARVDYKLTKQIELSLMLNNITDTKYFDFAALHQPGFQTHFGLTYRLGR
;
A
#
# COMPACT_ATOMS: atom_id res chain seq x y z
N MET A 1 -57.69 13.14 52.55
CA MET A 1 -57.11 14.49 52.71
C MET A 1 -55.62 14.26 52.70
N GLU A 2 -54.81 14.64 51.76
CA GLU A 2 -54.68 15.68 50.83
C GLU A 2 -53.57 15.29 49.83
N GLN A 3 -53.90 15.47 48.67
CA GLN A 3 -53.28 16.14 47.53
C GLN A 3 -51.89 15.66 47.08
N GLN A 4 -51.94 14.97 45.99
CA GLN A 4 -50.85 14.75 45.00
C GLN A 4 -50.45 16.07 44.31
N SER A 5 -49.17 16.40 44.35
CA SER A 5 -48.57 17.42 43.49
C SER A 5 -47.58 16.78 42.53
N SER A 6 -47.93 16.79 41.30
CA SER A 6 -47.08 16.33 40.14
C SER A 6 -45.89 17.26 39.96
N ARG A 7 -44.65 16.69 40.01
CA ARG A 7 -43.45 17.40 39.52
C ARG A 7 -43.02 16.79 38.17
N LYS A 8 -43.21 17.61 37.14
CA LYS A 8 -42.54 17.41 35.84
C LYS A 8 -41.02 17.58 36.03
N GLN A 9 -40.25 16.51 35.79
CA GLN A 9 -38.81 16.63 35.66
C GLN A 9 -38.48 16.97 34.20
N SER A 10 -37.97 18.16 33.99
CA SER A 10 -37.34 18.60 32.74
C SER A 10 -35.90 18.03 32.69
N VAL A 11 -35.64 17.20 31.73
CA VAL A 11 -34.29 16.71 31.42
C VAL A 11 -33.51 17.85 30.72
N VAL A 12 -32.61 18.50 31.46
CA VAL A 12 -31.67 19.46 30.90
C VAL A 12 -30.45 18.70 30.41
N VAL A 13 -30.33 18.55 29.09
CA VAL A 13 -29.11 18.01 28.45
C VAL A 13 -28.03 19.09 28.50
N ARG A 14 -27.07 18.95 29.39
CA ARG A 14 -25.88 19.83 29.43
C ARG A 14 -24.92 19.40 28.33
N PHE A 15 -24.84 20.17 27.27
CA PHE A 15 -23.71 20.10 26.31
C PHE A 15 -22.43 20.57 27.03
N ARG A 16 -21.50 19.65 27.26
CA ARG A 16 -20.12 19.99 27.64
C ARG A 16 -19.45 20.71 26.47
N ARG A 17 -19.01 21.95 26.70
CA ARG A 17 -18.15 22.67 25.76
C ARG A 17 -16.85 21.90 25.56
N PHE A 18 -16.62 21.43 24.33
CA PHE A 18 -15.32 20.94 23.88
C PHE A 18 -14.35 22.12 23.79
N SER A 19 -13.17 21.97 24.41
CA SER A 19 -12.13 22.99 24.45
C SER A 19 -11.55 23.28 23.06
N GLY A 20 -11.41 24.57 22.75
CA GLY A 20 -11.17 25.11 21.41
C GLY A 20 -9.78 24.95 20.80
N LYS A 21 -9.12 23.79 20.92
CA LYS A 21 -7.81 23.55 20.27
C LYS A 21 -7.86 22.68 18.99
N SER A 22 -8.99 22.01 18.70
CA SER A 22 -9.16 21.20 17.49
C SER A 22 -9.58 22.00 16.25
N PHE A 23 -9.84 23.29 16.35
CA PHE A 23 -10.42 24.09 15.26
C PHE A 23 -9.39 24.74 14.30
N SER A 24 -8.09 24.71 14.60
CA SER A 24 -7.09 25.33 13.70
C SER A 24 -6.81 24.51 12.44
N ALA A 25 -6.86 23.18 12.53
CA ALA A 25 -6.71 22.29 11.38
C ALA A 25 -7.90 22.39 10.41
N PHE A 26 -9.12 22.57 10.96
CA PHE A 26 -10.33 22.76 10.16
C PHE A 26 -10.36 24.10 9.40
N ARG A 27 -9.76 25.16 9.94
CA ARG A 27 -9.67 26.46 9.22
C ARG A 27 -8.71 26.43 8.04
N SER A 28 -7.62 25.68 8.11
CA SER A 28 -6.73 25.48 6.95
C SER A 28 -7.37 24.58 5.89
N LEU A 29 -8.15 23.59 6.32
CA LEU A 29 -8.88 22.68 5.45
C LEU A 29 -9.99 23.42 4.67
N HIS A 30 -10.73 24.36 5.32
CA HIS A 30 -11.73 25.21 4.64
C HIS A 30 -11.13 26.06 3.51
N ARG A 31 -9.89 26.55 3.67
CA ARG A 31 -9.21 27.31 2.61
C ARG A 31 -8.76 26.41 1.44
N VAL A 32 -8.29 25.19 1.71
CA VAL A 32 -7.87 24.24 0.67
C VAL A 32 -9.09 23.66 -0.08
N ILE A 33 -10.18 23.35 0.65
CA ILE A 33 -11.43 22.87 0.04
C ILE A 33 -12.07 23.96 -0.82
N ASN A 34 -12.10 25.23 -0.37
CA ASN A 34 -12.64 26.33 -1.16
C ASN A 34 -11.83 26.60 -2.44
N ILE A 35 -10.51 26.43 -2.43
CA ILE A 35 -9.67 26.58 -3.63
C ILE A 35 -9.86 25.38 -4.57
N GLY A 36 -9.93 24.16 -4.06
CA GLY A 36 -10.12 22.95 -4.87
C GLY A 36 -11.53 22.85 -5.47
N VAL A 37 -12.55 23.20 -4.71
CA VAL A 37 -13.96 23.22 -5.18
C VAL A 37 -14.19 24.36 -6.17
N LEU A 38 -13.59 25.56 -5.96
CA LEU A 38 -13.65 26.63 -6.96
C LEU A 38 -12.92 26.28 -8.25
N ALA A 39 -11.75 25.61 -8.19
CA ALA A 39 -11.04 25.17 -9.38
C ALA A 39 -11.82 24.08 -10.14
N GLY A 40 -12.46 23.13 -9.42
CA GLY A 40 -13.32 22.11 -10.02
C GLY A 40 -14.60 22.70 -10.64
N ILE A 41 -15.23 23.66 -9.99
CA ILE A 41 -16.47 24.32 -10.48
C ILE A 41 -16.16 25.27 -11.64
N THR A 42 -15.05 26.00 -11.63
CA THR A 42 -14.66 26.88 -12.74
C THR A 42 -14.26 26.11 -14.00
N LEU A 43 -13.69 24.91 -13.89
CA LEU A 43 -13.42 24.05 -15.04
C LEU A 43 -14.70 23.42 -15.64
N THR A 44 -15.74 23.20 -14.82
CA THR A 44 -17.02 22.64 -15.31
C THR A 44 -17.91 23.68 -15.97
N THR A 45 -17.80 24.98 -15.62
CA THR A 45 -18.60 26.06 -16.23
C THR A 45 -18.07 26.53 -17.60
N LEU A 46 -16.81 26.26 -17.93
CA LEU A 46 -16.24 26.59 -19.24
C LEU A 46 -16.53 25.55 -20.34
N ALA A 47 -17.09 24.37 -19.98
CA ALA A 47 -17.34 23.25 -20.90
C ALA A 47 -18.81 23.12 -21.36
N THR A 48 -19.71 24.05 -21.02
CA THR A 48 -21.15 23.91 -21.28
C THR A 48 -21.68 24.68 -22.49
N HIS A 49 -20.87 25.07 -23.43
CA HIS A 49 -21.37 25.58 -24.71
C HIS A 49 -20.89 24.73 -25.89
N GLU A 50 -21.91 24.24 -26.60
CA GLU A 50 -21.90 23.59 -27.93
C GLU A 50 -21.46 22.12 -28.00
N ALA A 51 -22.44 21.22 -28.14
CA ALA A 51 -22.57 20.30 -29.29
C ALA A 51 -23.82 19.41 -29.15
N GLU A 52 -24.87 19.76 -29.88
CA GLU A 52 -25.84 18.78 -30.39
C GLU A 52 -25.17 18.03 -31.55
N ALA A 53 -25.22 16.72 -31.55
CA ALA A 53 -25.62 15.89 -32.68
C ALA A 53 -25.13 14.43 -32.64
N GLN A 54 -26.05 13.59 -33.02
CA GLN A 54 -25.93 12.24 -33.61
C GLN A 54 -25.70 11.04 -32.67
N GLN A 55 -26.84 10.46 -32.30
CA GLN A 55 -26.99 9.06 -31.88
C GLN A 55 -26.54 8.11 -32.99
N ARG A 56 -25.55 7.27 -32.73
CA ARG A 56 -25.33 6.01 -33.43
C ARG A 56 -25.62 4.86 -32.46
N LYS A 57 -26.54 3.96 -32.91
CA LYS A 57 -26.96 2.74 -32.17
C LYS A 57 -25.76 1.81 -31.98
N PRO A 58 -25.60 1.18 -30.82
CA PRO A 58 -24.56 0.17 -30.62
C PRO A 58 -24.98 -1.17 -31.27
N HIS A 59 -24.05 -1.78 -31.99
CA HIS A 59 -24.16 -3.17 -32.44
C HIS A 59 -24.11 -4.10 -31.23
N HIS A 60 -25.04 -5.05 -31.16
CA HIS A 60 -25.00 -6.18 -30.24
C HIS A 60 -23.79 -7.08 -30.58
N ALA A 61 -22.78 -7.12 -29.73
CA ALA A 61 -21.76 -8.13 -29.71
C ALA A 61 -22.19 -9.27 -28.77
N SER A 62 -22.01 -10.49 -29.20
CA SER A 62 -22.43 -11.72 -28.55
C SER A 62 -21.63 -11.96 -27.22
N LYS A 63 -22.35 -12.51 -26.25
CA LYS A 63 -21.98 -12.68 -24.85
C LYS A 63 -21.14 -13.95 -24.58
N GLN A 64 -20.09 -14.25 -25.34
CA GLN A 64 -19.43 -15.55 -25.21
C GLN A 64 -17.88 -15.59 -25.10
N ASP A 65 -17.15 -14.46 -25.06
CA ASP A 65 -15.67 -14.52 -25.05
C ASP A 65 -14.96 -13.59 -24.03
N ASN A 66 -15.65 -13.10 -22.99
CA ASN A 66 -15.11 -12.01 -22.17
C ASN A 66 -14.03 -12.39 -21.13
N ASP A 67 -13.93 -13.66 -20.68
CA ASP A 67 -13.06 -14.02 -19.55
C ASP A 67 -11.60 -14.36 -19.96
N GLU A 68 -11.34 -14.82 -21.17
CA GLU A 68 -9.98 -15.02 -21.67
C GLU A 68 -9.34 -13.70 -22.11
N THR A 69 -10.14 -12.80 -22.63
CA THR A 69 -9.73 -11.45 -23.05
C THR A 69 -9.36 -10.57 -21.86
N GLU A 70 -10.09 -10.64 -20.75
CA GLU A 70 -9.84 -9.81 -19.57
C GLU A 70 -8.45 -10.02 -18.94
N LEU A 71 -7.94 -11.25 -18.88
CA LEU A 71 -6.61 -11.52 -18.31
C LEU A 71 -5.45 -11.31 -19.32
N GLN A 72 -5.75 -11.30 -20.61
CA GLN A 72 -4.76 -10.99 -21.65
C GLN A 72 -4.56 -9.49 -21.86
N GLU A 73 -5.58 -8.68 -21.56
CA GLU A 73 -5.59 -7.23 -21.76
C GLU A 73 -5.23 -6.41 -20.52
N VAL A 74 -4.97 -7.02 -19.35
CA VAL A 74 -4.54 -6.26 -18.18
C VAL A 74 -3.21 -5.58 -18.48
N THR A 75 -3.25 -4.27 -18.69
CA THR A 75 -2.06 -3.43 -18.78
C THR A 75 -1.62 -3.06 -17.37
N VAL A 76 -0.33 -3.21 -17.11
CA VAL A 76 0.29 -2.88 -15.82
C VAL A 76 1.27 -1.74 -15.96
N THR A 77 1.51 -1.03 -14.87
CA THR A 77 2.46 0.08 -14.79
C THR A 77 3.89 -0.41 -14.47
N ALA A 78 4.23 -1.62 -14.94
CA ALA A 78 5.54 -2.24 -14.75
C ALA A 78 6.65 -1.69 -15.67
N SER A 79 6.35 -0.66 -16.42
CA SER A 79 7.27 0.20 -17.21
C SER A 79 6.75 1.64 -17.17
N LYS A 80 7.53 2.61 -17.69
CA LYS A 80 7.08 4.02 -17.77
C LYS A 80 5.83 4.21 -18.64
N VAL A 81 5.52 3.23 -19.49
CA VAL A 81 4.29 3.15 -20.29
C VAL A 81 3.50 1.92 -19.87
N ALA A 82 2.18 2.05 -19.77
CA ALA A 82 1.31 0.91 -19.47
C ALA A 82 1.54 -0.20 -20.53
N THR A 83 1.94 -1.37 -20.05
CA THR A 83 2.33 -2.50 -20.88
C THR A 83 1.44 -3.70 -20.57
N PRO A 84 0.98 -4.48 -21.56
CA PRO A 84 0.25 -5.71 -21.31
C PRO A 84 1.03 -6.65 -20.38
N LEU A 85 0.38 -7.21 -19.38
CA LEU A 85 1.01 -8.05 -18.34
C LEU A 85 1.81 -9.23 -18.95
N ASN A 86 1.32 -9.78 -20.06
CA ASN A 86 2.00 -10.88 -20.78
C ASN A 86 3.30 -10.45 -21.48
N GLN A 87 3.56 -9.17 -21.66
CA GLN A 87 4.77 -8.61 -22.27
C GLN A 87 5.80 -8.15 -21.24
N VAL A 88 5.44 -8.13 -19.96
CA VAL A 88 6.33 -7.70 -18.88
C VAL A 88 7.26 -8.84 -18.49
N ALA A 89 8.56 -8.60 -18.55
CA ALA A 89 9.59 -9.60 -18.21
C ALA A 89 9.77 -9.81 -16.71
N ARG A 90 9.32 -8.87 -15.88
CA ARG A 90 9.41 -8.94 -14.42
C ARG A 90 8.23 -9.70 -13.82
N GLN A 91 8.42 -10.23 -12.62
CA GLN A 91 7.31 -10.75 -11.85
C GLN A 91 6.44 -9.59 -11.37
N VAL A 92 5.20 -9.58 -11.82
CA VAL A 92 4.15 -8.65 -11.37
C VAL A 92 2.99 -9.48 -10.88
N THR A 93 2.61 -9.27 -9.62
CA THR A 93 1.38 -9.83 -9.06
C THR A 93 0.28 -8.80 -9.22
N VAL A 94 -0.81 -9.16 -9.90
CA VAL A 94 -2.00 -8.32 -10.03
C VAL A 94 -3.11 -8.92 -9.18
N ILE A 95 -3.62 -8.15 -8.23
CA ILE A 95 -4.77 -8.51 -7.40
C ILE A 95 -5.97 -7.75 -7.98
N SER A 96 -6.89 -8.48 -8.57
CA SER A 96 -8.06 -7.92 -9.24
C SER A 96 -9.12 -7.42 -8.25
N GLN A 97 -10.01 -6.53 -8.71
CA GLN A 97 -11.16 -6.08 -7.92
C GLN A 97 -11.99 -7.25 -7.38
N ARG A 98 -12.20 -8.31 -8.16
CA ARG A 98 -12.92 -9.49 -7.74
C ARG A 98 -12.26 -10.15 -6.55
N GLU A 99 -10.93 -10.37 -6.61
CA GLU A 99 -10.15 -10.96 -5.52
C GLU A 99 -10.19 -10.09 -4.27
N ILE A 100 -10.19 -8.75 -4.41
CA ILE A 100 -10.31 -7.80 -3.31
C ILE A 100 -11.66 -7.92 -2.60
N LEU A 101 -12.75 -7.95 -3.37
CA LEU A 101 -14.11 -7.97 -2.83
C LEU A 101 -14.50 -9.33 -2.23
N SER A 102 -13.86 -10.41 -2.68
CA SER A 102 -14.13 -11.78 -2.24
C SER A 102 -13.26 -12.24 -1.08
N ALA A 103 -12.14 -11.55 -0.81
CA ALA A 103 -11.23 -11.95 0.25
C ALA A 103 -11.82 -11.70 1.65
N PRO A 104 -11.47 -12.50 2.67
CA PRO A 104 -11.87 -12.32 4.06
C PRO A 104 -11.05 -11.22 4.75
N ILE A 105 -11.05 -10.01 4.18
CA ILE A 105 -10.20 -8.86 4.56
C ILE A 105 -11.01 -7.65 5.01
N ARG A 106 -10.39 -6.77 5.78
CA ARG A 106 -10.95 -5.51 6.29
C ARG A 106 -10.08 -4.30 5.99
N SER A 107 -8.87 -4.53 5.48
CA SER A 107 -7.92 -3.48 5.12
C SER A 107 -7.10 -3.87 3.90
N LEU A 108 -6.44 -2.89 3.29
CA LEU A 108 -5.47 -3.09 2.22
C LEU A 108 -4.31 -3.99 2.67
N GLN A 109 -3.84 -3.80 3.90
CA GLN A 109 -2.73 -4.56 4.47
C GLN A 109 -3.11 -6.05 4.60
N ASP A 110 -4.35 -6.36 5.03
CA ASP A 110 -4.83 -7.75 5.12
C ASP A 110 -4.81 -8.45 3.76
N LEU A 111 -5.10 -7.73 2.67
CA LEU A 111 -5.09 -8.29 1.33
C LEU A 111 -3.67 -8.69 0.89
N LEU A 112 -2.68 -7.84 1.18
CA LEU A 112 -1.28 -8.08 0.81
C LEU A 112 -0.67 -9.27 1.56
N VAL A 113 -1.27 -9.67 2.69
CA VAL A 113 -0.87 -10.88 3.42
C VAL A 113 -0.94 -12.14 2.54
N TYR A 114 -1.86 -12.20 1.57
CA TYR A 114 -2.02 -13.37 0.68
C TYR A 114 -1.18 -13.28 -0.60
N SER A 115 -0.42 -12.21 -0.81
CA SER A 115 0.45 -12.06 -1.98
C SER A 115 1.78 -12.81 -1.78
N ALA A 116 2.19 -13.60 -2.78
CA ALA A 116 3.51 -14.28 -2.78
C ALA A 116 4.64 -13.25 -2.67
N GLY A 117 5.74 -13.60 -2.00
CA GLY A 117 6.92 -12.74 -1.85
C GLY A 117 6.71 -11.47 -1.04
N VAL A 118 5.49 -11.20 -0.55
CA VAL A 118 5.17 -10.04 0.30
C VAL A 118 5.06 -10.49 1.75
N ASP A 119 5.78 -9.82 2.62
CA ASP A 119 5.69 -9.99 4.07
C ASP A 119 4.95 -8.80 4.67
N VAL A 120 3.93 -9.07 5.48
CA VAL A 120 3.13 -8.06 6.17
C VAL A 120 3.22 -8.31 7.66
N GLN A 121 3.86 -7.41 8.39
CA GLN A 121 3.97 -7.45 9.83
C GLN A 121 2.95 -6.49 10.42
N GLN A 122 1.81 -7.01 10.82
CA GLN A 122 0.73 -6.23 11.41
C GLN A 122 1.11 -5.74 12.81
N ARG A 123 0.88 -4.45 13.07
CA ARG A 123 1.00 -3.84 14.38
C ARG A 123 -0.39 -3.41 14.84
N GLY A 124 -0.96 -4.12 15.81
CA GLY A 124 -2.31 -3.84 16.31
C GLY A 124 -3.44 -4.30 15.39
N GLY A 125 -4.55 -3.57 15.39
CA GLY A 125 -5.77 -3.93 14.67
C GLY A 125 -5.68 -3.71 13.15
N HIS A 126 -6.65 -4.24 12.43
CA HIS A 126 -6.69 -4.23 10.96
C HIS A 126 -6.69 -2.81 10.36
N GLY A 127 -5.67 -2.50 9.59
CA GLY A 127 -5.49 -1.21 8.93
C GLY A 127 -4.92 -0.10 9.82
N VAL A 128 -4.50 -0.41 11.06
CA VAL A 128 -3.84 0.52 11.96
C VAL A 128 -2.45 0.83 11.40
N GLN A 129 -1.50 -0.06 11.58
CA GLN A 129 -0.15 0.05 11.04
C GLN A 129 0.33 -1.32 10.60
N ALA A 130 1.09 -1.38 9.51
CA ALA A 130 1.77 -2.60 9.09
C ALA A 130 3.09 -2.25 8.40
N ASP A 131 4.12 -3.01 8.74
CA ASP A 131 5.38 -3.00 8.03
C ASP A 131 5.30 -4.01 6.89
N ILE A 132 5.38 -3.52 5.66
CA ILE A 132 5.25 -4.37 4.48
C ILE A 132 6.58 -4.40 3.75
N SER A 133 7.07 -5.58 3.47
CA SER A 133 8.30 -5.80 2.72
C SER A 133 8.11 -6.77 1.56
N ILE A 134 8.95 -6.64 0.55
CA ILE A 134 8.94 -7.49 -0.64
C ILE A 134 10.28 -8.23 -0.69
N ARG A 135 10.23 -9.58 -0.83
CA ARG A 135 11.41 -10.46 -0.99
C ARG A 135 12.52 -10.22 0.04
N GLY A 136 12.12 -10.01 1.31
CA GLY A 136 13.06 -9.84 2.41
C GLY A 136 13.72 -8.45 2.50
N GLY A 137 13.23 -7.47 1.76
CA GLY A 137 13.56 -6.07 2.01
C GLY A 137 12.94 -5.56 3.32
N SER A 138 13.27 -4.34 3.73
CA SER A 138 12.63 -3.67 4.86
C SER A 138 11.39 -2.88 4.41
N PHE A 139 10.61 -2.41 5.39
CA PHE A 139 9.42 -1.57 5.13
C PHE A 139 9.75 -0.21 4.48
N ASP A 140 10.97 0.31 4.66
CA ASP A 140 11.46 1.54 4.03
C ASP A 140 11.95 1.33 2.57
N GLN A 141 12.07 0.07 2.11
CA GLN A 141 12.70 -0.30 0.85
C GLN A 141 11.71 -0.57 -0.30
N ASN A 142 10.43 -0.23 -0.10
CA ASN A 142 9.39 -0.43 -1.10
C ASN A 142 8.75 0.90 -1.50
N ALA A 143 8.54 1.09 -2.81
CA ALA A 143 7.76 2.21 -3.31
C ALA A 143 6.27 1.94 -3.14
N ILE A 144 5.53 2.92 -2.60
CA ILE A 144 4.09 2.84 -2.42
C ILE A 144 3.43 3.92 -3.26
N LEU A 145 2.53 3.51 -4.16
CA LEU A 145 1.92 4.44 -5.11
C LEU A 145 0.38 4.31 -5.12
N LEU A 146 -0.27 5.43 -5.38
CA LEU A 146 -1.70 5.51 -5.70
C LEU A 146 -1.85 6.14 -7.08
N ASN A 147 -2.31 5.38 -8.08
CA ASN A 147 -2.40 5.79 -9.48
C ASN A 147 -1.09 6.37 -10.05
N GLY A 148 0.06 5.83 -9.62
CA GLY A 148 1.39 6.29 -10.02
C GLY A 148 1.92 7.49 -9.23
N VAL A 149 1.15 8.05 -8.29
CA VAL A 149 1.60 9.07 -7.34
C VAL A 149 2.39 8.39 -6.22
N ASN A 150 3.65 8.76 -6.03
CA ASN A 150 4.50 8.20 -4.98
C ASN A 150 4.10 8.74 -3.59
N LEU A 151 3.59 7.87 -2.73
CA LEU A 151 3.16 8.17 -1.37
C LEU A 151 4.15 7.69 -0.30
N SER A 152 5.32 7.15 -0.69
CA SER A 152 6.35 6.73 0.26
C SER A 152 6.70 7.88 1.20
N ASN A 153 6.70 7.63 2.51
CA ASN A 153 6.87 8.66 3.51
C ASN A 153 8.37 8.91 3.78
N ALA A 154 8.81 10.18 3.68
CA ALA A 154 10.21 10.55 3.88
C ALA A 154 10.64 10.53 5.36
N GLN A 155 9.69 10.59 6.30
CA GLN A 155 9.96 10.49 7.73
C GLN A 155 10.33 9.06 8.10
N THR A 156 9.48 8.08 7.71
CA THR A 156 9.61 6.64 8.00
C THR A 156 8.67 5.82 7.13
N GLY A 157 9.07 4.63 6.72
CA GLY A 157 8.23 3.69 5.96
C GLY A 157 7.03 3.15 6.74
N HIS A 158 7.04 3.22 8.08
CA HIS A 158 5.89 2.82 8.92
C HIS A 158 4.60 3.55 8.55
N LEU A 159 4.67 4.78 8.04
CA LEU A 159 3.55 5.63 7.66
C LEU A 159 3.19 5.54 6.17
N SER A 160 3.93 4.78 5.37
CA SER A 160 3.73 4.71 3.91
C SER A 160 2.40 4.09 3.49
N TYR A 161 1.72 3.37 4.40
CA TYR A 161 0.40 2.77 4.16
C TYR A 161 -0.76 3.57 4.77
N ASP A 162 -0.53 4.81 5.19
CA ASP A 162 -1.58 5.76 5.56
C ASP A 162 -2.18 6.40 4.30
N ILE A 163 -2.81 5.56 3.48
CA ILE A 163 -3.30 5.90 2.14
C ILE A 163 -4.79 6.21 2.24
N PRO A 164 -5.25 7.36 1.69
CA PRO A 164 -6.65 7.74 1.71
C PRO A 164 -7.47 7.01 0.63
N VAL A 165 -7.60 5.68 0.76
CA VAL A 165 -8.33 4.83 -0.17
C VAL A 165 -9.18 3.81 0.57
N ASN A 166 -10.38 3.55 0.08
CA ASN A 166 -11.28 2.51 0.56
C ASN A 166 -11.21 1.29 -0.35
N LEU A 167 -11.52 0.10 0.16
CA LEU A 167 -11.47 -1.13 -0.65
C LEU A 167 -12.45 -1.05 -1.85
N SER A 168 -13.57 -0.34 -1.70
CA SER A 168 -14.54 -0.13 -2.79
C SER A 168 -14.02 0.75 -3.93
N ASP A 169 -13.00 1.59 -3.67
CA ASP A 169 -12.40 2.46 -4.68
C ASP A 169 -11.44 1.72 -5.60
N ILE A 170 -10.88 0.59 -5.14
CA ILE A 170 -9.77 -0.09 -5.81
C ILE A 170 -10.29 -0.89 -6.99
N GLU A 171 -9.67 -0.70 -8.15
CA GLU A 171 -9.85 -1.52 -9.35
C GLU A 171 -8.92 -2.74 -9.30
N ARG A 172 -7.63 -2.51 -9.00
CA ARG A 172 -6.62 -3.55 -8.84
C ARG A 172 -5.42 -3.03 -8.06
N ILE A 173 -4.60 -3.96 -7.59
CA ILE A 173 -3.30 -3.68 -6.97
C ILE A 173 -2.23 -4.39 -7.78
N GLU A 174 -1.17 -3.68 -8.10
CA GLU A 174 0.00 -4.18 -8.82
C GLU A 174 1.18 -4.24 -7.86
N VAL A 175 1.72 -5.43 -7.61
CA VAL A 175 2.94 -5.65 -6.82
C VAL A 175 4.06 -6.00 -7.77
N ILE A 176 5.07 -5.14 -7.88
CA ILE A 176 6.28 -5.39 -8.66
C ILE A 176 7.36 -5.89 -7.72
N HIS A 177 7.90 -7.05 -8.03
CA HIS A 177 8.94 -7.70 -7.25
C HIS A 177 10.34 -7.34 -7.74
N GLY A 178 11.31 -7.29 -6.84
CA GLY A 178 12.70 -6.96 -7.12
C GLY A 178 12.95 -5.46 -7.33
N ALA A 179 14.21 -5.07 -7.42
CA ALA A 179 14.61 -3.68 -7.61
C ALA A 179 13.92 -3.06 -8.83
N SER A 180 13.30 -1.91 -8.67
CA SER A 180 12.45 -1.28 -9.67
C SER A 180 12.69 0.23 -9.80
N GLY A 181 13.93 0.66 -9.55
CA GLY A 181 14.32 2.06 -9.56
C GLY A 181 13.94 2.78 -10.86
N ILE A 182 14.15 2.16 -12.03
CA ILE A 182 13.82 2.76 -13.31
C ILE A 182 12.33 3.11 -13.47
N ILE A 183 11.44 2.37 -12.77
CA ILE A 183 9.99 2.56 -12.87
C ILE A 183 9.51 3.54 -11.80
N TYR A 184 9.86 3.30 -10.53
CA TYR A 184 9.28 3.95 -9.36
C TYR A 184 10.25 4.89 -8.62
N GLY A 185 11.44 5.12 -9.18
CA GLY A 185 12.42 6.06 -8.61
C GLY A 185 13.19 5.48 -7.40
N SER A 186 13.71 6.38 -6.58
CA SER A 186 14.64 6.09 -5.48
C SER A 186 14.02 5.37 -4.28
N SER A 187 12.72 5.08 -4.27
CA SER A 187 12.06 4.36 -3.17
C SER A 187 11.90 2.85 -3.46
N ALA A 188 12.25 2.39 -4.67
CA ALA A 188 11.99 1.03 -5.12
C ALA A 188 13.25 0.14 -5.04
N PHE A 189 13.81 -0.02 -3.85
CA PHE A 189 15.00 -0.85 -3.58
C PHE A 189 14.68 -2.35 -3.75
N SER A 190 13.59 -2.84 -3.17
CA SER A 190 13.19 -4.27 -3.21
C SER A 190 11.91 -4.51 -4.01
N GLY A 191 11.22 -3.47 -4.44
CA GLY A 191 9.99 -3.55 -5.21
C GLY A 191 9.07 -2.35 -5.02
N GLY A 192 7.80 -2.52 -5.45
CA GLY A 192 6.81 -1.47 -5.26
C GLY A 192 5.38 -1.99 -5.37
N ILE A 193 4.47 -1.27 -4.77
CA ILE A 193 3.03 -1.55 -4.75
C ILE A 193 2.31 -0.33 -5.32
N ASN A 194 1.57 -0.52 -6.42
CA ASN A 194 0.77 0.52 -7.03
C ASN A 194 -0.72 0.17 -6.94
N ILE A 195 -1.47 1.01 -6.27
CA ILE A 195 -2.91 0.88 -6.08
C ILE A 195 -3.59 1.66 -7.18
N ILE A 196 -4.39 0.98 -7.99
CA ILE A 196 -5.13 1.59 -9.10
C ILE A 196 -6.60 1.70 -8.71
N THR A 197 -7.15 2.90 -8.77
CA THR A 197 -8.55 3.17 -8.47
C THR A 197 -9.44 3.08 -9.70
N LYS A 198 -10.72 2.81 -9.49
CA LYS A 198 -11.75 2.77 -10.54
C LYS A 198 -11.83 4.10 -11.27
N LYS A 199 -11.82 4.05 -12.59
CA LYS A 199 -11.91 5.24 -13.47
C LYS A 199 -13.34 5.56 -13.89
N GLU A 200 -14.23 4.56 -13.95
CA GLU A 200 -15.59 4.69 -14.47
C GLU A 200 -16.66 4.62 -13.38
N ALA A 201 -17.78 5.29 -13.65
CA ALA A 201 -18.92 5.37 -12.74
C ALA A 201 -19.90 4.22 -13.00
N HIS A 202 -19.51 2.97 -12.70
CA HIS A 202 -20.36 1.80 -12.91
C HIS A 202 -21.44 1.65 -11.84
N GLU A 203 -21.18 2.01 -10.59
CA GLU A 203 -22.11 1.91 -9.46
C GLU A 203 -22.50 3.30 -8.99
N LYS A 204 -23.81 3.63 -9.06
CA LYS A 204 -24.29 4.94 -8.57
C LYS A 204 -24.13 5.09 -7.07
N LEU A 205 -24.37 4.00 -6.32
CA LEU A 205 -24.23 3.98 -4.86
C LEU A 205 -23.75 2.60 -4.40
N TYR A 206 -22.73 2.62 -3.55
CA TYR A 206 -22.27 1.51 -2.74
C TYR A 206 -22.34 1.93 -1.27
N ALA A 207 -22.91 1.09 -0.42
CA ALA A 207 -22.91 1.28 1.02
C ALA A 207 -22.63 -0.07 1.70
N GLN A 208 -21.77 -0.07 2.72
CA GLN A 208 -21.44 -1.27 3.47
C GLN A 208 -21.38 -0.96 4.96
N ILE A 209 -21.90 -1.86 5.78
CA ILE A 209 -21.75 -1.86 7.23
C ILE A 209 -21.19 -3.23 7.61
N VAL A 210 -20.16 -3.24 8.45
CA VAL A 210 -19.58 -4.47 9.03
C VAL A 210 -19.54 -4.30 10.54
N TYR A 211 -19.87 -5.36 11.27
CA TYR A 211 -19.79 -5.40 12.72
C TYR A 211 -19.17 -6.72 13.20
N GLY A 212 -18.38 -6.67 14.29
CA GLY A 212 -17.66 -7.82 14.81
C GLY A 212 -17.25 -7.69 16.29
N PRO A 213 -16.39 -8.59 16.79
CA PRO A 213 -15.96 -8.62 18.18
C PRO A 213 -15.21 -7.34 18.56
N HIS A 214 -15.07 -7.11 19.87
CA HIS A 214 -14.42 -5.92 20.47
C HIS A 214 -15.04 -4.60 19.96
N LYS A 215 -16.36 -4.59 19.72
CA LYS A 215 -17.11 -3.49 19.09
C LYS A 215 -16.49 -3.02 17.79
N THR A 216 -15.82 -3.93 17.07
CA THR A 216 -15.28 -3.60 15.75
C THR A 216 -16.42 -3.27 14.80
N TYR A 217 -16.33 -2.13 14.14
CA TYR A 217 -17.28 -1.70 13.13
C TYR A 217 -16.58 -1.06 11.94
N MET A 218 -17.21 -1.12 10.78
CA MET A 218 -16.87 -0.35 9.59
C MET A 218 -18.15 0.11 8.92
N VAL A 219 -18.21 1.37 8.57
CA VAL A 219 -19.25 1.96 7.72
C VAL A 219 -18.56 2.60 6.53
N GLU A 220 -18.93 2.20 5.34
CA GLU A 220 -18.37 2.71 4.09
C GLU A 220 -19.48 3.12 3.15
N GLY A 221 -19.35 4.28 2.50
CA GLY A 221 -20.22 4.75 1.44
C GLY A 221 -19.41 5.26 0.27
N ARG A 222 -19.85 4.92 -0.96
CA ARG A 222 -19.29 5.44 -2.21
C ARG A 222 -20.41 5.80 -3.15
N THR A 223 -20.36 7.00 -3.70
CA THR A 223 -21.23 7.41 -4.80
C THR A 223 -20.40 7.69 -6.05
N SER A 224 -20.93 7.37 -7.21
CA SER A 224 -20.33 7.75 -8.48
C SER A 224 -21.37 8.16 -9.50
N PHE A 225 -21.03 9.14 -10.33
CA PHE A 225 -21.90 9.68 -11.35
C PHE A 225 -21.09 10.16 -12.56
N ALA A 226 -21.66 9.98 -13.74
CA ALA A 226 -21.13 10.51 -14.98
C ALA A 226 -21.93 11.76 -15.38
N SER A 227 -21.24 12.78 -15.87
CA SER A 227 -21.83 14.01 -16.40
C SER A 227 -21.01 14.47 -17.63
N GLY A 228 -21.59 14.36 -18.81
CA GLY A 228 -20.90 14.67 -20.07
C GLY A 228 -19.62 13.84 -20.21
N LYS A 229 -18.48 14.53 -20.27
CA LYS A 229 -17.14 13.92 -20.39
C LYS A 229 -16.51 13.50 -19.06
N THR A 230 -17.20 13.67 -17.92
CA THR A 230 -16.64 13.41 -16.59
C THR A 230 -17.25 12.19 -15.93
N SER A 231 -16.40 11.40 -15.27
CA SER A 231 -16.80 10.34 -14.35
C SER A 231 -16.26 10.68 -12.96
N ASN A 232 -17.15 10.88 -12.00
CA ASN A 232 -16.85 11.38 -10.68
C ASN A 232 -17.18 10.34 -9.63
N SER A 233 -16.40 10.27 -8.56
CA SER A 233 -16.71 9.45 -7.39
C SER A 233 -16.25 10.12 -6.10
N ILE A 234 -17.00 9.87 -5.03
CA ILE A 234 -16.65 10.24 -3.67
C ILE A 234 -16.91 9.02 -2.80
N SER A 235 -15.94 8.63 -2.01
CA SER A 235 -16.05 7.57 -1.00
C SER A 235 -15.67 8.08 0.38
N ILE A 236 -16.32 7.54 1.39
CA ILE A 236 -16.04 7.79 2.80
C ILE A 236 -16.15 6.48 3.56
N SER A 237 -15.20 6.20 4.45
CA SER A 237 -15.34 5.12 5.42
C SER A 237 -14.90 5.57 6.80
N HIS A 238 -15.60 5.06 7.81
CA HIS A 238 -15.21 5.18 9.20
C HIS A 238 -15.22 3.80 9.85
N LYS A 239 -14.11 3.43 10.49
CA LYS A 239 -13.96 2.17 11.18
C LYS A 239 -13.30 2.34 12.52
N GLY A 240 -13.62 1.47 13.46
CA GLY A 240 -13.08 1.50 14.81
C GLY A 240 -13.27 0.20 15.57
N SER A 241 -12.58 0.09 16.70
CA SER A 241 -12.64 -1.02 17.64
C SER A 241 -12.18 -0.57 19.01
N ASP A 242 -12.67 -1.24 20.08
CA ASP A 242 -12.14 -1.06 21.44
C ASP A 242 -10.81 -1.81 21.64
N GLY A 243 -10.36 -2.58 20.63
CA GLY A 243 -9.12 -3.37 20.66
C GLY A 243 -9.29 -4.77 21.26
N TYR A 244 -8.49 -5.73 20.74
CA TYR A 244 -8.51 -7.14 21.20
C TYR A 244 -7.57 -7.39 22.40
N VAL A 245 -6.67 -6.45 22.66
CA VAL A 245 -5.77 -6.37 23.81
C VAL A 245 -5.78 -4.94 24.32
N ASN A 246 -5.41 -4.73 25.58
CA ASN A 246 -5.30 -3.39 26.17
C ASN A 246 -4.45 -2.46 25.28
N ASN A 247 -4.94 -1.23 25.06
CA ASN A 247 -4.28 -0.21 24.22
C ASN A 247 -4.00 -0.66 22.77
N THR A 248 -5.00 -1.33 22.14
CA THR A 248 -5.07 -1.60 20.70
C THR A 248 -6.39 -1.09 20.10
N ASP A 249 -7.03 -0.16 20.79
CA ASP A 249 -8.19 0.59 20.31
C ASP A 249 -7.81 1.45 19.10
N TYR A 250 -8.76 1.66 18.18
CA TYR A 250 -8.50 2.52 17.03
C TYR A 250 -9.75 3.17 16.45
N LYS A 251 -9.54 4.29 15.77
CA LYS A 251 -10.51 4.96 14.90
C LYS A 251 -9.80 5.41 13.63
N ILE A 252 -10.38 5.11 12.48
CA ILE A 252 -9.81 5.41 11.17
C ILE A 252 -10.90 6.00 10.29
N LEU A 253 -10.63 7.16 9.67
CA LEU A 253 -11.47 7.80 8.67
C LEU A 253 -10.70 7.88 7.35
N ASN A 254 -11.32 7.43 6.25
CA ASN A 254 -10.83 7.65 4.90
C ASN A 254 -11.86 8.40 4.08
N ILE A 255 -11.41 9.35 3.28
CA ILE A 255 -12.19 10.06 2.28
C ILE A 255 -11.37 10.13 0.99
N LEU A 256 -11.96 9.73 -0.14
CA LEU A 256 -11.37 9.91 -1.46
C LEU A 256 -12.41 10.53 -2.40
N ALA A 257 -12.07 11.64 -3.01
CA ALA A 257 -12.81 12.25 -4.11
C ALA A 257 -11.97 12.20 -5.37
N GLN A 258 -12.58 11.81 -6.49
CA GLN A 258 -11.88 11.61 -7.76
C GLN A 258 -12.78 12.04 -8.92
N SER A 259 -12.18 12.71 -9.91
CA SER A 259 -12.81 13.08 -11.18
C SER A 259 -11.94 12.61 -12.34
N ASN A 260 -12.48 11.84 -13.26
CA ASN A 260 -11.86 11.44 -14.51
C ASN A 260 -12.55 12.19 -15.65
N ILE A 261 -11.79 13.01 -16.39
CA ILE A 261 -12.27 13.90 -17.44
C ILE A 261 -11.74 13.37 -18.77
N ASN A 262 -12.64 12.87 -19.63
CA ASN A 262 -12.29 12.48 -20.99
C ASN A 262 -12.40 13.71 -21.89
N LEU A 263 -11.28 14.36 -22.24
CA LEU A 263 -11.25 15.50 -23.15
C LEU A 263 -11.66 15.05 -24.56
N ASP A 264 -11.09 13.92 -24.99
CA ASP A 264 -11.40 13.18 -26.20
C ASP A 264 -11.09 11.68 -26.01
N SER A 265 -11.07 10.89 -27.09
CA SER A 265 -10.78 9.45 -27.04
C SER A 265 -9.33 9.12 -26.66
N LEU A 266 -8.40 10.06 -26.82
CA LEU A 266 -6.94 9.90 -26.64
C LEU A 266 -6.37 10.73 -25.48
N SER A 267 -7.20 11.62 -24.90
CA SER A 267 -6.75 12.60 -23.91
C SER A 267 -7.66 12.55 -22.68
N LYS A 268 -7.05 12.32 -21.50
CA LYS A 268 -7.76 12.18 -20.22
C LYS A 268 -7.03 12.94 -19.13
N ILE A 269 -7.78 13.47 -18.18
CA ILE A 269 -7.26 14.07 -16.94
C ILE A 269 -7.94 13.40 -15.76
N GLN A 270 -7.16 13.03 -14.74
CA GLN A 270 -7.63 12.55 -13.46
C GLN A 270 -7.24 13.54 -12.36
N VAL A 271 -8.20 13.94 -11.55
CA VAL A 271 -7.99 14.77 -10.36
C VAL A 271 -8.37 13.94 -9.14
N GLN A 272 -7.54 13.94 -8.11
CA GLN A 272 -7.79 13.22 -6.86
C GLN A 272 -7.53 14.11 -5.64
N LEU A 273 -8.41 13.99 -4.64
CA LEU A 273 -8.28 14.58 -3.31
C LEU A 273 -8.54 13.48 -2.29
N GLY A 274 -7.63 13.29 -1.34
CA GLY A 274 -7.74 12.24 -0.34
C GLY A 274 -7.42 12.72 1.06
N LEU A 275 -8.11 12.15 2.06
CA LEU A 275 -7.88 12.34 3.47
C LEU A 275 -7.90 10.99 4.19
N ASN A 276 -6.93 10.75 5.06
CA ASN A 276 -6.90 9.62 5.96
C ASN A 276 -6.54 10.12 7.34
N THR A 277 -7.32 9.77 8.35
CA THR A 277 -6.97 10.05 9.74
C THR A 277 -7.00 8.77 10.55
N LYS A 278 -6.04 8.59 11.43
CA LYS A 278 -5.96 7.47 12.35
C LYS A 278 -5.65 7.96 13.75
N ASP A 279 -6.29 7.35 14.75
CA ASP A 279 -6.09 7.58 16.18
C ASP A 279 -6.14 6.22 16.85
N TYR A 280 -5.02 5.75 17.43
CA TYR A 280 -4.92 4.39 17.91
C TYR A 280 -3.94 4.18 19.06
N GLY A 281 -4.28 3.21 19.91
CA GLY A 281 -3.36 2.66 20.89
C GLY A 281 -2.29 1.82 20.19
N ALA A 282 -1.03 2.13 20.45
CA ALA A 282 0.14 1.53 19.82
C ALA A 282 0.90 0.62 20.81
N ASN A 283 0.18 -0.32 21.43
CA ASN A 283 0.75 -1.21 22.44
C ASN A 283 2.03 -1.90 21.96
N THR A 284 3.17 -1.54 22.55
CA THR A 284 4.49 -2.13 22.26
C THR A 284 5.01 -1.98 20.82
N PHE A 285 4.47 -1.03 20.02
CA PHE A 285 4.87 -0.89 18.61
C PHE A 285 6.33 -0.56 18.39
N TYR A 286 6.92 0.29 19.25
CA TYR A 286 8.28 0.80 19.02
C TYR A 286 9.26 0.43 20.15
N ALA A 287 8.81 -0.20 21.24
CA ALA A 287 9.67 -0.63 22.35
C ALA A 287 8.96 -1.73 23.17
N SER A 288 8.86 -2.91 22.62
CA SER A 288 8.36 -4.07 23.34
C SER A 288 9.41 -4.58 24.34
N PRO A 289 9.03 -5.06 25.52
CA PRO A 289 7.70 -5.03 26.14
C PRO A 289 7.42 -3.79 27.00
N ARG A 290 8.27 -2.75 26.90
CA ARG A 290 8.31 -1.63 27.87
C ARG A 290 7.34 -0.50 27.58
N GLY A 291 6.69 -0.48 26.42
CA GLY A 291 5.81 0.60 26.00
C GLY A 291 4.35 0.15 25.75
N PRO A 292 3.63 -0.41 26.75
CA PRO A 292 2.27 -0.90 26.52
C PRO A 292 1.22 0.22 26.37
N GLN A 293 1.55 1.47 26.70
CA GLN A 293 0.65 2.62 26.66
C GLN A 293 1.02 3.62 25.56
N GLN A 294 1.83 3.21 24.56
CA GLN A 294 2.13 4.05 23.41
C GLN A 294 0.85 4.40 22.65
N HIS A 295 0.83 5.58 22.07
CA HIS A 295 -0.32 6.08 21.31
C HIS A 295 0.19 6.84 20.09
N ASP A 296 -0.52 6.68 18.99
CA ASP A 296 -0.18 7.32 17.73
C ASP A 296 -1.43 7.95 17.11
N LYS A 297 -1.26 9.11 16.50
CA LYS A 297 -2.28 9.78 15.72
C LYS A 297 -1.67 10.31 14.45
N THR A 298 -2.23 9.90 13.30
CA THR A 298 -1.77 10.34 11.99
C THR A 298 -2.90 10.98 11.21
N ASP A 299 -2.60 12.10 10.52
CA ASP A 299 -3.48 12.74 9.57
C ASP A 299 -2.75 12.89 8.24
N ASN A 300 -3.29 12.29 7.19
CA ASN A 300 -2.74 12.33 5.84
C ASN A 300 -3.69 13.05 4.90
N ALA A 301 -3.17 13.97 4.08
CA ALA A 301 -3.93 14.67 3.03
C ALA A 301 -3.15 14.64 1.72
N MET A 302 -3.81 14.33 0.62
CA MET A 302 -3.20 14.33 -0.70
C MET A 302 -4.07 15.05 -1.73
N ALA A 303 -3.40 15.63 -2.72
CA ALA A 303 -4.00 16.14 -3.94
C ALA A 303 -3.13 15.78 -5.13
N SER A 304 -3.72 15.36 -6.24
CA SER A 304 -2.98 15.07 -7.48
C SER A 304 -3.78 15.39 -8.72
N VAL A 305 -3.06 15.75 -9.77
CA VAL A 305 -3.56 15.87 -11.14
C VAL A 305 -2.67 15.03 -12.04
N ARG A 306 -3.28 14.10 -12.78
CA ARG A 306 -2.61 13.24 -13.76
C ARG A 306 -3.25 13.46 -15.13
N GLY A 307 -2.42 13.66 -16.14
CA GLY A 307 -2.82 13.66 -17.54
C GLY A 307 -2.42 12.38 -18.25
N GLU A 308 -3.17 11.97 -19.25
CA GLU A 308 -2.82 10.95 -20.24
C GLU A 308 -3.18 11.52 -21.60
N PHE A 309 -2.18 11.77 -22.47
CA PHE A 309 -2.35 12.39 -23.76
C PHE A 309 -1.64 11.56 -24.84
N THR A 310 -2.37 11.18 -25.88
CA THR A 310 -1.82 10.44 -27.02
C THR A 310 -2.01 11.27 -28.28
N SER A 311 -0.93 11.49 -29.02
CA SER A 311 -0.95 12.21 -30.31
C SER A 311 0.01 11.54 -31.29
N GLY A 312 -0.52 10.90 -32.34
CA GLY A 312 0.26 10.10 -33.27
C GLY A 312 1.08 9.04 -32.58
N HIS A 313 2.40 9.13 -32.66
CA HIS A 313 3.35 8.20 -32.06
C HIS A 313 3.75 8.55 -30.61
N PHE A 314 3.28 9.68 -30.08
CA PHE A 314 3.65 10.17 -28.77
C PHE A 314 2.57 9.86 -27.74
N HIS A 315 3.01 9.41 -26.57
CA HIS A 315 2.18 9.27 -25.38
C HIS A 315 2.84 10.01 -24.21
N LEU A 316 2.09 10.95 -23.62
CA LEU A 316 2.56 11.83 -22.56
C LEU A 316 1.72 11.65 -21.30
N THR A 317 2.38 11.41 -20.16
CA THR A 317 1.73 11.27 -18.86
C THR A 317 2.38 12.21 -17.82
N PRO A 318 1.91 13.46 -17.70
CA PRO A 318 2.30 14.35 -16.60
C PRO A 318 1.52 14.02 -15.33
N ILE A 319 2.18 14.14 -14.18
CA ILE A 319 1.59 14.03 -12.83
C ILE A 319 2.15 15.17 -11.98
N ILE A 320 1.27 15.89 -11.29
CA ILE A 320 1.64 16.84 -10.26
C ILE A 320 0.89 16.43 -8.99
N TYR A 321 1.58 16.41 -7.85
CA TYR A 321 0.97 16.01 -6.60
C TYR A 321 1.54 16.71 -5.38
N TRP A 322 0.74 16.72 -4.34
CA TRP A 322 1.10 17.10 -3.00
C TRP A 322 0.58 16.05 -2.02
N ASN A 323 1.40 15.69 -1.04
CA ASN A 323 1.05 14.82 0.06
C ASN A 323 1.56 15.40 1.38
N ARG A 324 0.71 15.46 2.39
CA ARG A 324 1.04 15.91 3.75
C ARG A 324 0.71 14.83 4.75
N THR A 325 1.62 14.57 5.67
CA THR A 325 1.39 13.72 6.84
C THR A 325 1.67 14.52 8.10
N HIS A 326 0.73 14.55 9.03
CA HIS A 326 0.95 14.88 10.43
C HIS A 326 1.05 13.59 11.21
N ASP A 327 2.03 13.51 12.09
CA ASP A 327 2.28 12.38 12.96
C ASP A 327 2.51 12.90 14.38
N GLU A 328 1.67 12.41 15.31
CA GLU A 328 1.68 12.74 16.73
C GLU A 328 1.84 11.45 17.53
N TYR A 329 3.03 11.24 18.10
CA TYR A 329 3.37 10.05 18.86
C TYR A 329 3.56 10.37 20.35
N MET A 330 2.95 9.57 21.22
CA MET A 330 3.13 9.62 22.66
C MET A 330 3.70 8.28 23.17
N TRP A 331 4.73 8.36 23.99
CA TRP A 331 5.28 7.17 24.66
C TRP A 331 4.28 6.53 25.64
N ASP A 332 3.54 7.37 26.35
CA ASP A 332 2.48 6.97 27.27
C ASP A 332 1.30 7.94 27.13
N ARG A 333 0.17 7.42 26.62
CA ARG A 333 -1.04 8.25 26.41
C ARG A 333 -1.64 8.80 27.71
N THR A 334 -1.29 8.19 28.87
CA THR A 334 -1.74 8.64 30.21
C THR A 334 -0.80 9.69 30.79
N LYS A 335 0.43 9.82 30.24
CA LYS A 335 1.48 10.76 30.68
C LYS A 335 2.20 11.35 29.46
N PRO A 336 1.53 12.19 28.66
CA PRO A 336 2.10 12.75 27.43
C PRO A 336 3.39 13.54 27.65
N GLU A 337 3.57 14.11 28.84
CA GLU A 337 4.75 14.89 29.23
C GLU A 337 6.06 14.10 29.24
N LEU A 338 6.01 12.76 29.30
CA LEU A 338 7.24 11.93 29.32
C LEU A 338 7.94 11.95 27.96
N LEU A 339 7.20 11.83 26.87
CA LEU A 339 7.71 11.95 25.51
C LEU A 339 6.54 12.17 24.55
N HIS A 340 6.55 13.30 23.87
CA HIS A 340 5.54 13.67 22.89
C HIS A 340 6.24 14.19 21.64
N ASN A 341 6.11 13.47 20.55
CA ASN A 341 6.69 13.83 19.26
C ASN A 341 5.63 14.42 18.34
N PHE A 342 6.00 15.43 17.59
CA PHE A 342 5.19 16.07 16.58
C PHE A 342 5.99 16.19 15.30
N HIS A 343 5.49 15.59 14.22
CA HIS A 343 6.11 15.63 12.91
C HIS A 343 5.08 16.08 11.87
N LYS A 344 5.54 16.87 10.92
CA LYS A 344 4.76 17.28 9.76
C LYS A 344 5.62 17.20 8.53
N THR A 345 5.29 16.28 7.64
CA THR A 345 5.94 16.15 6.33
C THR A 345 5.07 16.76 5.23
N ASP A 346 5.70 17.43 4.28
CA ASP A 346 5.10 17.92 3.05
C ASP A 346 5.93 17.43 1.87
N ASN A 347 5.36 16.62 0.99
CA ASN A 347 5.98 16.16 -0.24
C ASN A 347 5.28 16.79 -1.43
N TYR A 348 6.04 17.41 -2.32
CA TYR A 348 5.59 17.96 -3.59
C TYR A 348 6.27 17.21 -4.71
N GLY A 349 5.52 16.72 -5.68
CA GLY A 349 6.10 15.99 -6.80
C GLY A 349 5.58 16.46 -8.15
N ALA A 350 6.48 16.38 -9.13
CA ALA A 350 6.17 16.56 -10.54
C ALA A 350 6.85 15.45 -11.33
N ASN A 351 6.05 14.64 -12.02
CA ASN A 351 6.51 13.52 -12.83
C ASN A 351 6.08 13.73 -14.27
N LEU A 352 6.96 13.41 -15.20
CA LEU A 352 6.68 13.43 -16.62
C LEU A 352 7.15 12.12 -17.24
N ALA A 353 6.26 11.36 -17.88
CA ALA A 353 6.62 10.25 -18.73
C ALA A 353 6.22 10.55 -20.17
N LEU A 354 7.20 10.49 -21.08
CA LEU A 354 7.02 10.66 -22.52
C LEU A 354 7.43 9.36 -23.21
N ALA A 355 6.55 8.77 -24.00
CA ALA A 355 6.87 7.64 -24.84
C ALA A 355 6.70 7.96 -26.31
N TYR A 356 7.61 7.43 -27.12
CA TYR A 356 7.58 7.49 -28.57
C TYR A 356 7.55 6.08 -29.15
N THR A 357 6.50 5.77 -29.87
CA THR A 357 6.33 4.49 -30.57
C THR A 357 6.83 4.59 -31.99
N SER A 358 7.79 3.74 -32.38
CA SER A 358 8.38 3.67 -33.72
C SER A 358 8.37 2.25 -34.26
N SER A 359 8.81 2.04 -35.51
CA SER A 359 9.06 0.70 -36.07
C SER A 359 10.16 -0.08 -35.35
N LEU A 360 11.05 0.61 -34.62
CA LEU A 360 12.11 0.02 -33.81
C LEU A 360 11.66 -0.36 -32.40
N GLY A 361 10.44 0.02 -31.99
CA GLY A 361 9.91 -0.22 -30.65
C GLY A 361 9.46 1.04 -29.94
N ILE A 362 9.39 1.00 -28.60
CA ILE A 362 8.93 2.10 -27.75
C ILE A 362 10.12 2.66 -26.98
N THR A 363 10.40 3.95 -27.14
CA THR A 363 11.39 4.70 -26.35
C THR A 363 10.68 5.57 -25.35
N SER A 364 11.00 5.45 -24.05
CA SER A 364 10.37 6.18 -22.96
C SER A 364 11.39 7.04 -22.23
N LEU A 365 11.06 8.32 -22.03
CA LEU A 365 11.79 9.25 -21.15
C LEU A 365 10.94 9.54 -19.93
N GLY A 366 11.51 9.38 -18.73
CA GLY A 366 10.88 9.72 -17.47
C GLY A 366 11.67 10.81 -16.74
N VAL A 367 10.97 11.80 -16.19
CA VAL A 367 11.55 12.81 -15.28
C VAL A 367 10.69 12.84 -14.02
N GLU A 368 11.34 12.79 -12.86
CA GLU A 368 10.70 12.94 -11.55
C GLU A 368 11.43 13.99 -10.74
N LEU A 369 10.68 14.92 -10.19
CA LEU A 369 11.11 15.90 -9.20
C LEU A 369 10.27 15.68 -7.94
N ARG A 370 10.92 15.43 -6.79
CA ARG A 370 10.23 15.24 -5.51
C ARG A 370 10.91 16.03 -4.42
N GLN A 371 10.25 17.09 -3.97
CA GLN A 371 10.66 17.91 -2.86
C GLN A 371 10.05 17.35 -1.57
N GLU A 372 10.87 16.98 -0.62
CA GLU A 372 10.50 16.44 0.69
C GLU A 372 10.88 17.43 1.79
N ASN A 373 9.91 17.85 2.61
CA ASN A 373 10.12 18.76 3.72
C ASN A 373 9.58 18.15 5.00
N ILE A 374 10.31 18.32 6.11
CA ILE A 374 9.84 17.97 7.44
C ILE A 374 9.97 19.16 8.39
N ARG A 375 8.95 19.35 9.23
CA ARG A 375 8.97 20.18 10.43
C ARG A 375 8.68 19.31 11.63
N SER A 376 9.43 19.46 12.69
CA SER A 376 9.36 18.51 13.82
C SER A 376 9.85 19.17 15.11
N ASN A 377 9.52 18.58 16.25
CA ASN A 377 10.17 18.86 17.51
C ASN A 377 11.36 17.91 17.80
N ARG A 378 11.64 16.93 16.90
CA ARG A 378 12.71 15.92 17.08
C ARG A 378 13.63 15.78 15.88
N LEU A 379 13.10 15.93 14.66
CA LEU A 379 13.78 15.61 13.42
C LEU A 379 14.20 16.86 12.66
N GLY A 380 15.43 16.87 12.17
CA GLY A 380 15.99 17.99 11.41
C GLY A 380 16.97 18.85 12.23
N GLU A 381 17.38 19.96 11.63
CA GLU A 381 18.19 21.00 12.25
C GLU A 381 17.31 22.05 12.94
N GLU A 382 17.86 22.79 13.90
CA GLU A 382 17.16 23.89 14.56
C GLU A 382 16.68 24.91 13.51
N SER A 383 15.41 25.29 13.61
CA SER A 383 14.78 26.20 12.66
C SER A 383 14.61 27.59 13.26
N THR A 384 15.06 28.61 12.53
CA THR A 384 14.85 30.02 12.90
C THR A 384 13.40 30.46 12.78
N SER A 385 12.60 29.74 11.99
CA SER A 385 11.15 29.94 11.80
C SER A 385 10.34 29.02 12.72
N SER A 386 10.70 28.92 13.99
CA SER A 386 10.10 27.97 14.93
C SER A 386 8.73 28.43 15.42
N SER A 387 7.74 27.53 15.31
CA SER A 387 6.55 27.58 16.17
C SER A 387 6.86 26.85 17.48
N SER A 388 6.10 27.10 18.55
CA SER A 388 6.24 26.39 19.83
C SER A 388 6.12 24.86 19.68
N LEU A 389 5.51 24.37 18.59
CA LEU A 389 5.29 22.96 18.33
C LEU A 389 6.38 22.32 17.44
N TYR A 390 6.98 23.08 16.50
CA TYR A 390 7.96 22.61 15.53
C TYR A 390 9.18 23.54 15.55
N ASN A 391 10.23 23.14 16.23
CA ASN A 391 11.47 23.92 16.35
C ASN A 391 12.62 23.42 15.45
N LYS A 392 12.37 22.30 14.71
CA LYS A 392 13.34 21.69 13.80
C LYS A 392 12.76 21.53 12.41
N SER A 393 13.64 21.52 11.40
CA SER A 393 13.24 21.26 10.02
C SER A 393 14.36 20.62 9.22
N ALA A 394 13.99 19.90 8.18
CA ALA A 394 14.90 19.44 7.13
C ALA A 394 14.16 19.44 5.78
N SER A 395 14.94 19.52 4.70
CA SER A 395 14.42 19.59 3.33
C SER A 395 15.37 18.94 2.38
N ARG A 396 14.86 18.25 1.36
CA ARG A 396 15.68 17.67 0.28
C ARG A 396 14.89 17.60 -1.02
N LEU A 397 15.59 17.76 -2.14
CA LEU A 397 15.07 17.54 -3.47
C LEU A 397 15.65 16.25 -4.04
N ASN A 398 14.79 15.36 -4.48
CA ASN A 398 15.12 14.16 -5.24
C ASN A 398 14.78 14.37 -6.71
N THR A 399 15.75 14.17 -7.60
CA THR A 399 15.61 14.31 -9.05
C THR A 399 15.99 13.00 -9.72
N SER A 400 15.13 12.47 -10.58
CA SER A 400 15.41 11.28 -11.38
C SER A 400 15.12 11.55 -12.85
N VAL A 401 16.02 11.11 -13.73
CA VAL A 401 15.84 11.08 -15.16
C VAL A 401 16.08 9.66 -15.66
N SER A 402 15.13 9.07 -16.38
CA SER A 402 15.23 7.72 -16.91
C SER A 402 14.98 7.67 -18.41
N LEU A 403 15.75 6.83 -19.10
CA LEU A 403 15.54 6.48 -20.50
C LEU A 403 15.43 4.96 -20.61
N GLU A 404 14.39 4.49 -21.30
CA GLU A 404 14.16 3.07 -21.53
C GLU A 404 13.76 2.85 -23.00
N HIS A 405 14.28 1.81 -23.61
CA HIS A 405 13.86 1.36 -24.94
C HIS A 405 13.39 -0.09 -24.86
N SER A 406 12.22 -0.36 -25.43
CA SER A 406 11.59 -1.69 -25.48
C SER A 406 11.30 -2.07 -26.92
N VAL A 407 11.65 -3.30 -27.28
CA VAL A 407 11.45 -3.84 -28.64
C VAL A 407 10.80 -5.22 -28.58
N ILE A 408 9.97 -5.54 -29.56
CA ILE A 408 9.37 -6.85 -29.76
C ILE A 408 9.84 -7.38 -31.10
N LEU A 409 10.60 -8.49 -31.08
CA LEU A 409 11.19 -9.15 -32.24
C LEU A 409 10.59 -10.57 -32.37
N GLY A 410 9.41 -10.66 -32.97
CA GLY A 410 8.67 -11.93 -33.07
C GLY A 410 8.34 -12.53 -31.69
N LYS A 411 9.00 -13.63 -31.35
CA LYS A 411 8.84 -14.34 -30.06
C LYS A 411 9.66 -13.74 -28.90
N LEU A 412 10.58 -12.85 -29.19
CA LEU A 412 11.46 -12.20 -28.21
C LEU A 412 10.98 -10.78 -27.95
N SER A 413 10.86 -10.40 -26.68
CA SER A 413 10.73 -9.00 -26.23
C SER A 413 11.95 -8.66 -25.37
N ALA A 414 12.52 -7.48 -25.59
CA ALA A 414 13.65 -6.98 -24.84
C ALA A 414 13.38 -5.53 -24.39
N SER A 415 13.83 -5.15 -23.20
CA SER A 415 13.91 -3.76 -22.79
C SER A 415 15.24 -3.48 -22.10
N ALA A 416 15.81 -2.33 -22.36
CA ALA A 416 17.01 -1.83 -21.70
C ALA A 416 16.80 -0.38 -21.28
N GLY A 417 17.25 -0.03 -20.09
CA GLY A 417 17.08 1.33 -19.59
C GLY A 417 18.14 1.71 -18.57
N LEU A 418 18.25 3.02 -18.38
CA LEU A 418 19.14 3.65 -17.40
C LEU A 418 18.39 4.78 -16.69
N MET A 419 18.51 4.86 -15.37
CA MET A 419 18.06 5.99 -14.59
C MET A 419 19.26 6.67 -13.93
N ALA A 420 19.32 7.99 -14.00
CA ALA A 420 20.19 8.84 -13.20
C ALA A 420 19.36 9.46 -12.07
N ASN A 421 19.78 9.30 -10.83
CA ASN A 421 19.17 9.89 -9.64
C ASN A 421 20.13 10.80 -8.93
N HIS A 422 19.63 11.91 -8.43
CA HIS A 422 20.37 12.85 -7.57
C HIS A 422 19.49 13.27 -6.40
N ASN A 423 20.08 13.31 -5.19
CA ASN A 423 19.42 13.80 -4.00
C ASN A 423 20.28 14.86 -3.32
N THR A 424 19.72 16.04 -3.03
CA THR A 424 20.46 17.18 -2.49
C THR A 424 21.05 16.97 -1.11
N GLN A 425 20.55 16.00 -0.35
CA GLN A 425 21.12 15.62 0.93
C GLN A 425 22.48 14.90 0.77
N ARG A 426 22.74 14.34 -0.42
CA ARG A 426 23.97 13.64 -0.80
C ARG A 426 24.79 14.52 -1.74
N SER A 427 25.53 15.46 -1.20
CA SER A 427 26.32 16.43 -1.95
C SER A 427 27.09 15.80 -3.13
N GLY A 428 26.74 16.20 -4.36
CA GLY A 428 27.48 15.93 -5.60
C GLY A 428 27.46 14.49 -6.13
N LYS A 429 26.67 13.56 -5.55
CA LYS A 429 26.65 12.15 -5.98
C LYS A 429 25.41 11.86 -6.84
N TYR A 430 25.68 11.37 -8.05
CA TYR A 430 24.65 10.80 -8.95
C TYR A 430 24.67 9.27 -8.82
N GLU A 431 23.48 8.66 -8.79
CA GLU A 431 23.29 7.22 -8.82
C GLU A 431 22.81 6.80 -10.20
N PHE A 432 23.47 5.84 -10.81
CA PHE A 432 23.09 5.30 -12.10
C PHE A 432 22.54 3.88 -11.92
N LEU A 433 21.27 3.69 -12.30
CA LEU A 433 20.51 2.46 -12.07
C LEU A 433 20.13 1.84 -13.41
N PRO A 434 20.98 0.94 -13.98
CA PRO A 434 20.67 0.23 -15.21
C PRO A 434 19.60 -0.86 -14.97
N SER A 435 18.86 -1.18 -16.03
CA SER A 435 17.94 -2.31 -16.08
C SER A 435 17.97 -2.97 -17.45
N LEU A 436 17.81 -4.28 -17.46
CA LEU A 436 17.69 -5.12 -18.66
C LEU A 436 16.61 -6.16 -18.42
N SER A 437 15.74 -6.36 -19.39
CA SER A 437 14.70 -7.39 -19.31
C SER A 437 14.56 -8.09 -20.66
N LEU A 438 14.43 -9.41 -20.62
CA LEU A 438 14.25 -10.27 -21.79
C LEU A 438 13.07 -11.20 -21.53
N THR A 439 12.21 -11.39 -22.53
CA THR A 439 11.11 -12.36 -22.49
C THR A 439 11.05 -13.11 -23.80
N TYR A 440 11.15 -14.44 -23.75
CA TYR A 440 10.98 -15.33 -24.89
C TYR A 440 9.66 -16.08 -24.77
N ARG A 441 8.82 -16.02 -25.80
CA ARG A 441 7.53 -16.69 -25.91
C ARG A 441 7.57 -17.68 -27.09
N PRO A 442 7.91 -18.95 -26.82
CA PRO A 442 7.95 -19.95 -27.89
C PRO A 442 6.59 -20.15 -28.55
N ASP A 443 5.52 -20.02 -27.77
CA ASP A 443 4.12 -20.12 -28.20
C ASP A 443 3.21 -19.22 -27.34
N THR A 444 1.89 -19.37 -27.46
CA THR A 444 0.88 -18.59 -26.72
C THR A 444 0.74 -19.01 -25.26
N HIS A 445 1.26 -20.17 -24.86
CA HIS A 445 1.13 -20.73 -23.52
C HIS A 445 2.35 -20.46 -22.64
N TRP A 446 3.56 -20.53 -23.22
CA TRP A 446 4.80 -20.42 -22.48
C TRP A 446 5.44 -19.05 -22.57
N SER A 447 5.99 -18.61 -21.45
CA SER A 447 6.81 -17.41 -21.36
C SER A 447 8.01 -17.67 -20.44
N LEU A 448 9.21 -17.45 -20.97
CA LEU A 448 10.47 -17.49 -20.22
C LEU A 448 11.01 -16.08 -20.15
N SER A 449 11.35 -15.61 -18.96
CA SER A 449 11.87 -14.25 -18.80
C SER A 449 13.09 -14.22 -17.88
N ALA A 450 13.95 -13.23 -18.13
CA ALA A 450 15.07 -12.89 -17.28
C ALA A 450 15.13 -11.36 -17.16
N SER A 451 15.39 -10.85 -15.96
CA SER A 451 15.55 -9.42 -15.74
C SER A 451 16.66 -9.11 -14.74
N TYR A 452 17.41 -8.06 -15.03
CA TYR A 452 18.38 -7.43 -14.13
C TYR A 452 17.97 -6.00 -13.89
N SER A 453 18.06 -5.54 -12.64
CA SER A 453 17.74 -4.16 -12.30
C SER A 453 18.45 -3.71 -11.03
N GLN A 454 18.58 -2.40 -10.87
CA GLN A 454 19.15 -1.78 -9.68
C GLN A 454 18.15 -0.84 -9.02
N GLY A 455 18.32 -0.67 -7.71
CA GLY A 455 17.54 0.23 -6.86
C GLY A 455 18.43 0.97 -5.87
N VAL A 456 17.93 2.07 -5.36
CA VAL A 456 18.56 2.88 -4.33
C VAL A 456 17.51 3.28 -3.30
N ARG A 457 17.90 3.35 -2.01
CA ARG A 457 17.10 3.95 -0.94
C ARG A 457 17.91 5.08 -0.26
N ILE A 458 17.28 6.23 -0.19
CA ILE A 458 17.82 7.36 0.57
C ILE A 458 17.40 7.22 2.03
N PRO A 459 18.28 7.45 3.03
CA PRO A 459 17.92 7.37 4.44
C PRO A 459 16.71 8.22 4.79
N THR A 460 15.84 7.74 5.67
CA THR A 460 14.68 8.48 6.16
C THR A 460 15.10 9.59 7.13
N TYR A 461 14.22 10.55 7.40
CA TYR A 461 14.50 11.58 8.40
C TYR A 461 14.66 11.00 9.81
N ILE A 462 13.98 9.89 10.12
CA ILE A 462 14.19 9.15 11.38
C ILE A 462 15.60 8.57 11.41
N ASP A 463 16.06 7.88 10.37
CA ASP A 463 17.41 7.32 10.31
C ASP A 463 18.50 8.39 10.58
N LEU A 464 18.30 9.60 10.09
CA LEU A 464 19.27 10.68 10.13
C LEU A 464 19.27 11.47 11.44
N TYR A 465 18.09 11.77 11.98
CA TYR A 465 17.96 12.81 12.99
C TYR A 465 17.36 12.35 14.32
N TYR A 466 16.70 11.17 14.37
CA TYR A 466 15.98 10.79 15.58
C TYR A 466 16.90 10.53 16.75
N LYS A 467 16.61 11.18 17.88
CA LYS A 467 17.36 11.01 19.13
C LYS A 467 16.38 10.79 20.28
N SER A 468 16.60 9.69 21.00
CA SER A 468 15.84 9.35 22.20
C SER A 468 16.75 8.78 23.27
N ARG A 469 16.18 8.34 24.38
CA ARG A 469 16.91 7.63 25.42
C ARG A 469 17.57 6.35 24.92
N ASN A 470 16.95 5.68 23.93
CA ASN A 470 17.33 4.33 23.46
C ASN A 470 17.80 4.31 22.00
N GLN A 471 17.79 5.43 21.30
CA GLN A 471 18.11 5.51 19.86
C GLN A 471 18.91 6.77 19.55
N ASP A 472 19.81 6.69 18.58
CA ASP A 472 20.65 7.79 18.10
C ASP A 472 20.81 7.71 16.57
N GLY A 473 20.17 8.65 15.85
CA GLY A 473 20.22 8.76 14.40
C GLY A 473 21.59 9.26 13.92
N ASN A 474 21.90 9.01 12.64
CA ASN A 474 23.20 9.32 12.06
C ASN A 474 23.05 10.09 10.75
N LYS A 475 23.58 11.31 10.69
CA LYS A 475 23.53 12.19 9.51
C LYS A 475 24.46 11.75 8.38
N ASP A 476 25.46 10.93 8.69
CA ASP A 476 26.52 10.51 7.76
C ASP A 476 26.20 9.20 7.03
N LEU A 477 24.95 8.72 7.11
CA LEU A 477 24.53 7.50 6.46
C LEU A 477 24.70 7.58 4.93
N ALA A 478 25.29 6.53 4.37
CA ALA A 478 25.27 6.30 2.94
C ALA A 478 23.89 5.80 2.49
N ALA A 479 23.52 6.05 1.22
CA ALA A 479 22.35 5.42 0.64
C ALA A 479 22.56 3.91 0.49
N GLU A 480 21.48 3.16 0.59
CA GLU A 480 21.46 1.72 0.28
C GLU A 480 21.37 1.51 -1.22
N HIS A 481 22.04 0.46 -1.71
CA HIS A 481 21.98 0.05 -3.11
C HIS A 481 21.55 -1.40 -3.20
N SER A 482 20.73 -1.70 -4.19
CA SER A 482 20.35 -3.07 -4.54
C SER A 482 20.63 -3.40 -5.99
N ARG A 483 20.96 -4.68 -6.23
CA ARG A 483 21.01 -5.31 -7.54
C ARG A 483 20.09 -6.52 -7.49
N SER A 484 19.22 -6.67 -8.45
CA SER A 484 18.27 -7.78 -8.53
C SER A 484 18.44 -8.53 -9.83
N LEU A 485 18.53 -9.84 -9.76
CA LEU A 485 18.44 -10.76 -10.90
C LEU A 485 17.25 -11.69 -10.68
N GLU A 486 16.44 -11.84 -11.71
CA GLU A 486 15.25 -12.68 -11.67
C GLU A 486 15.16 -13.49 -12.96
N THR A 487 14.77 -14.76 -12.82
CA THR A 487 14.42 -15.63 -13.96
C THR A 487 13.08 -16.28 -13.67
N SER A 488 12.19 -16.33 -14.68
CA SER A 488 10.83 -16.83 -14.49
C SER A 488 10.39 -17.67 -15.68
N VAL A 489 9.71 -18.76 -15.39
CA VAL A 489 8.98 -19.59 -16.36
C VAL A 489 7.50 -19.51 -16.02
N LYS A 490 6.66 -19.20 -17.02
CA LYS A 490 5.21 -19.12 -16.86
C LYS A 490 4.55 -19.99 -17.93
N TYR A 491 3.54 -20.72 -17.51
CA TYR A 491 2.63 -21.44 -18.39
C TYR A 491 1.21 -20.95 -18.17
N ARG A 492 0.46 -20.73 -19.24
CA ARG A 492 -0.93 -20.34 -19.18
C ARG A 492 -1.74 -21.06 -20.24
N SER A 493 -2.83 -21.66 -19.81
CA SER A 493 -3.89 -22.16 -20.67
C SER A 493 -5.25 -21.61 -20.21
N ARG A 494 -6.33 -22.01 -20.83
CA ARG A 494 -7.68 -21.57 -20.46
C ARG A 494 -8.01 -21.83 -18.98
N ALA A 495 -7.72 -23.03 -18.48
CA ALA A 495 -8.06 -23.46 -17.12
C ALA A 495 -6.90 -23.43 -16.12
N LEU A 496 -5.67 -23.28 -16.57
CA LEU A 496 -4.48 -23.46 -15.75
C LEU A 496 -3.47 -22.34 -15.98
N ALA A 497 -2.99 -21.72 -14.88
CA ALA A 497 -1.82 -20.87 -14.90
C ALA A 497 -0.79 -21.37 -13.88
N LEU A 498 0.47 -21.48 -14.30
CA LEU A 498 1.61 -21.86 -13.48
C LEU A 498 2.70 -20.83 -13.62
N TYR A 499 3.46 -20.61 -12.55
CA TYR A 499 4.72 -19.87 -12.64
C TYR A 499 5.74 -20.45 -11.66
N ALA A 500 7.01 -20.30 -12.02
CA ALA A 500 8.14 -20.51 -11.14
C ALA A 500 9.16 -19.41 -11.40
N THR A 501 9.63 -18.77 -10.34
CA THR A 501 10.56 -17.64 -10.40
C THR A 501 11.70 -17.88 -9.43
N GLY A 502 12.96 -17.87 -9.91
CA GLY A 502 14.15 -17.79 -9.08
C GLY A 502 14.64 -16.34 -9.04
N PHE A 503 15.06 -15.86 -7.87
CA PHE A 503 15.54 -14.49 -7.71
C PHE A 503 16.75 -14.40 -6.77
N ALA A 504 17.55 -13.36 -7.01
CA ALA A 504 18.63 -12.91 -6.13
C ALA A 504 18.54 -11.39 -5.99
N LEU A 505 18.67 -10.91 -4.77
CA LEU A 505 18.74 -9.49 -4.41
C LEU A 505 20.01 -9.27 -3.57
N TRP A 506 20.97 -8.52 -4.12
CA TRP A 506 22.20 -8.16 -3.44
C TRP A 506 22.06 -6.72 -2.93
N GLY A 507 22.04 -6.57 -1.60
CA GLY A 507 21.98 -5.27 -0.93
C GLY A 507 23.32 -4.85 -0.37
N SER A 508 23.69 -3.58 -0.48
CA SER A 508 24.87 -2.99 0.11
C SER A 508 24.56 -1.68 0.83
N ASN A 509 25.37 -1.33 1.82
CA ASN A 509 25.15 -0.20 2.73
C ASN A 509 23.79 -0.24 3.41
N ILE A 510 23.30 -1.43 3.74
CA ILE A 510 21.98 -1.61 4.38
C ILE A 510 21.94 -0.79 5.66
N ILE A 511 20.87 -0.01 5.83
CA ILE A 511 20.66 0.83 7.01
C ILE A 511 19.78 0.05 7.99
N ASP A 512 20.26 -0.04 9.23
CA ASP A 512 19.47 -0.56 10.33
C ASP A 512 19.81 0.16 11.64
N TRP A 513 18.91 0.05 12.59
CA TRP A 513 19.13 0.39 13.97
C TRP A 513 19.81 -0.80 14.64
N ALA A 514 21.09 -0.66 14.97
CA ALA A 514 21.88 -1.75 15.50
C ALA A 514 22.73 -1.33 16.71
N LYS A 515 23.15 -2.34 17.47
CA LYS A 515 24.14 -2.23 18.56
C LYS A 515 25.32 -3.12 18.22
N THR A 516 26.53 -2.68 18.60
CA THR A 516 27.74 -3.46 18.42
C THR A 516 27.96 -4.43 19.60
N SER A 517 27.29 -4.23 20.72
CA SER A 517 27.28 -5.15 21.86
C SER A 517 25.97 -5.06 22.65
N ALA A 518 25.66 -6.09 23.42
CA ALA A 518 24.50 -6.12 24.33
C ALA A 518 24.59 -5.08 25.46
N THR A 519 25.78 -4.59 25.77
CA THR A 519 26.02 -3.59 26.83
C THR A 519 25.77 -2.16 26.37
N GLU A 520 25.66 -1.91 25.05
CA GLU A 520 25.29 -0.60 24.54
C GLU A 520 23.88 -0.21 24.96
N ALA A 521 23.75 1.01 25.52
CA ALA A 521 22.46 1.52 25.97
C ALA A 521 21.51 1.88 24.81
N LYS A 522 22.08 2.31 23.67
CA LYS A 522 21.31 2.83 22.54
C LYS A 522 21.55 2.02 21.27
N TYR A 523 20.48 1.85 20.50
CA TYR A 523 20.61 1.52 19.09
C TYR A 523 21.08 2.75 18.31
N LYS A 524 22.01 2.56 17.40
CA LYS A 524 22.48 3.59 16.47
C LYS A 524 22.01 3.26 15.06
N SER A 525 21.56 4.27 14.34
CA SER A 525 21.31 4.11 12.90
C SER A 525 22.66 4.03 12.18
N MET A 526 22.92 2.93 11.48
CA MET A 526 24.19 2.67 10.81
C MET A 526 24.03 1.86 9.53
N ASN A 527 24.99 1.98 8.63
CA ASN A 527 25.11 1.07 7.50
C ASN A 527 25.76 -0.23 8.00
N ILE A 528 24.98 -1.32 8.05
CA ILE A 528 25.37 -2.62 8.63
C ILE A 528 26.07 -3.56 7.62
N GLY A 529 26.48 -3.05 6.44
CA GLY A 529 27.18 -3.83 5.43
C GLY A 529 26.27 -4.40 4.34
N THR A 530 26.45 -5.66 3.98
CA THR A 530 25.69 -6.33 2.90
C THR A 530 24.57 -7.23 3.45
N LEU A 531 23.49 -7.31 2.69
CA LEU A 531 22.39 -8.23 2.94
C LEU A 531 21.93 -8.82 1.60
N ASN A 532 22.22 -10.09 1.37
CA ASN A 532 21.92 -10.77 0.13
C ASN A 532 20.77 -11.75 0.33
N THR A 533 19.72 -11.64 -0.48
CA THR A 533 18.55 -12.51 -0.43
C THR A 533 18.47 -13.35 -1.68
N TYR A 534 18.35 -14.66 -1.52
CA TYR A 534 18.13 -15.64 -2.60
C TYR A 534 16.82 -16.36 -2.35
N GLY A 535 16.02 -16.58 -3.38
CA GLY A 535 14.76 -17.25 -3.18
C GLY A 535 14.13 -17.82 -4.45
N VAL A 536 13.06 -18.56 -4.19
CA VAL A 536 12.18 -19.12 -5.23
C VAL A 536 10.73 -18.82 -4.87
N GLU A 537 9.95 -18.51 -5.90
CA GLU A 537 8.51 -18.36 -5.84
C GLU A 537 7.87 -19.29 -6.85
N ALA A 538 6.82 -20.00 -6.49
CA ALA A 538 6.04 -20.83 -7.38
C ALA A 538 4.56 -20.66 -7.11
N GLY A 539 3.75 -20.65 -8.16
CA GLY A 539 2.31 -20.53 -8.04
C GLY A 539 1.55 -21.34 -9.06
N LEU A 540 0.38 -21.76 -8.63
CA LEU A 540 -0.61 -22.52 -9.39
C LEU A 540 -1.96 -21.84 -9.25
N LYS A 541 -2.65 -21.54 -10.36
CA LYS A 541 -4.05 -21.11 -10.38
C LYS A 541 -4.83 -21.99 -11.34
N VAL A 542 -5.86 -22.67 -10.82
CA VAL A 542 -6.74 -23.58 -11.58
C VAL A 542 -8.16 -23.02 -11.56
N LYS A 543 -8.75 -22.81 -12.72
CA LYS A 543 -10.16 -22.48 -12.88
C LYS A 543 -10.96 -23.81 -12.84
N LEU A 544 -11.28 -24.27 -11.62
CA LEU A 544 -11.97 -25.55 -11.39
C LEU A 544 -13.36 -25.58 -12.03
N GLY A 545 -14.06 -24.45 -12.09
CA GLY A 545 -15.35 -24.36 -12.74
C GLY A 545 -15.33 -24.63 -14.25
N GLN A 546 -14.20 -24.40 -14.92
CA GLN A 546 -14.03 -24.76 -16.33
C GLN A 546 -13.75 -26.25 -16.53
N LEU A 547 -13.13 -26.91 -15.55
CA LEU A 547 -12.85 -28.35 -15.57
C LEU A 547 -14.04 -29.17 -15.08
N LEU A 548 -14.75 -28.66 -14.08
CA LEU A 548 -15.90 -29.30 -13.42
C LEU A 548 -17.04 -28.28 -13.30
N PRO A 549 -17.89 -28.10 -14.33
CA PRO A 549 -18.94 -27.07 -14.35
C PRO A 549 -19.93 -27.12 -13.18
N VAL A 550 -20.11 -28.31 -12.58
CA VAL A 550 -20.95 -28.50 -11.38
C VAL A 550 -20.50 -27.66 -10.19
N LEU A 551 -19.23 -27.27 -10.12
CA LEU A 551 -18.68 -26.43 -9.07
C LEU A 551 -18.99 -24.93 -9.25
N GLY A 552 -19.60 -24.54 -10.37
CA GLY A 552 -19.86 -23.15 -10.74
C GLY A 552 -18.69 -22.52 -11.50
N GLU A 553 -19.02 -21.69 -12.49
CA GLU A 553 -18.08 -21.12 -13.48
C GLU A 553 -16.87 -20.42 -12.84
N TYR A 554 -17.08 -19.75 -11.72
CA TYR A 554 -16.06 -18.93 -11.06
C TYR A 554 -15.28 -19.64 -9.94
N THR A 555 -15.42 -20.95 -9.81
CA THR A 555 -14.69 -21.71 -8.82
C THR A 555 -13.21 -21.82 -9.22
N THR A 556 -12.33 -21.28 -8.37
CA THR A 556 -10.88 -21.25 -8.62
C THR A 556 -10.10 -21.71 -7.39
N LEU A 557 -9.02 -22.46 -7.62
CA LEU A 557 -8.02 -22.76 -6.61
C LEU A 557 -6.73 -22.04 -6.99
N GLN A 558 -6.17 -21.30 -6.05
CA GLN A 558 -4.84 -20.70 -6.18
C GLN A 558 -3.95 -21.14 -5.03
N VAL A 559 -2.72 -21.53 -5.34
CA VAL A 559 -1.70 -21.90 -4.35
C VAL A 559 -0.41 -21.20 -4.73
N ASP A 560 0.19 -20.50 -3.79
CA ASP A 560 1.46 -19.80 -3.97
C ASP A 560 2.41 -20.18 -2.84
N TYR A 561 3.66 -20.42 -3.18
CA TYR A 561 4.74 -20.73 -2.23
C TYR A 561 5.94 -19.83 -2.49
N THR A 562 6.53 -19.32 -1.43
CA THR A 562 7.77 -18.56 -1.44
C THR A 562 8.74 -19.14 -0.42
N HIS A 563 9.97 -19.40 -0.83
CA HIS A 563 11.09 -19.72 0.04
C HIS A 563 12.23 -18.75 -0.22
N MET A 564 12.83 -18.21 0.84
CA MET A 564 14.01 -17.35 0.70
C MET A 564 15.01 -17.56 1.83
N LYS A 565 16.26 -17.26 1.53
CA LYS A 565 17.38 -17.26 2.48
C LYS A 565 18.12 -15.95 2.38
N GLN A 566 18.39 -15.32 3.53
CA GLN A 566 19.26 -14.16 3.63
C GLN A 566 20.65 -14.56 4.12
N ILE A 567 21.67 -13.90 3.56
CA ILE A 567 23.08 -14.01 3.95
C ILE A 567 23.55 -12.57 4.18
N HIS A 568 24.17 -12.32 5.32
CA HIS A 568 24.69 -11.01 5.72
C HIS A 568 26.10 -11.14 6.28
N ASP A 569 26.85 -10.04 6.27
CA ASP A 569 28.19 -9.90 6.81
C ASP A 569 28.24 -9.00 8.07
N SER A 570 27.10 -8.85 8.73
CA SER A 570 26.95 -8.02 9.95
C SER A 570 27.27 -8.82 11.23
N ASP A 571 28.40 -9.53 11.26
CA ASP A 571 28.77 -10.38 12.39
C ASP A 571 28.89 -9.58 13.69
N GLY A 572 28.23 -10.09 14.74
CA GLY A 572 28.24 -9.49 16.07
C GLY A 572 27.29 -8.30 16.27
N LEU A 573 26.58 -7.82 15.24
CA LEU A 573 25.60 -6.76 15.38
C LEU A 573 24.25 -7.28 15.88
N ILE A 574 23.64 -6.56 16.82
CA ILE A 574 22.27 -6.79 17.28
C ILE A 574 21.35 -5.87 16.47
N SER A 575 20.75 -6.43 15.42
CA SER A 575 19.87 -5.75 14.47
C SER A 575 18.45 -5.57 15.03
N MET A 576 17.81 -4.43 14.76
CA MET A 576 16.42 -4.19 15.16
C MET A 576 15.42 -4.69 14.11
N TYR A 577 15.71 -4.54 12.80
CA TYR A 577 14.77 -4.82 11.72
C TYR A 577 15.33 -5.71 10.62
N ALA A 578 16.51 -5.41 10.06
CA ALA A 578 16.98 -5.92 8.80
C ALA A 578 17.20 -7.45 8.76
N LEU A 579 17.48 -8.09 9.89
CA LEU A 579 17.74 -9.52 9.96
C LEU A 579 16.51 -10.36 10.29
N ARG A 580 15.31 -9.74 10.29
CA ARG A 580 14.02 -10.42 10.53
C ARG A 580 13.28 -10.55 9.21
N TYR A 581 13.30 -11.71 8.58
CA TYR A 581 12.69 -11.94 7.27
C TYR A 581 11.79 -13.16 7.25
N LEU A 582 10.82 -13.16 6.36
CA LEU A 582 9.91 -14.27 6.13
C LEU A 582 10.59 -15.32 5.25
N ARG A 583 11.01 -16.46 5.85
CA ARG A 583 11.73 -17.53 5.14
C ARG A 583 10.82 -18.36 4.25
N ASP A 584 9.72 -18.84 4.83
CA ASP A 584 8.77 -19.70 4.15
C ASP A 584 7.37 -19.09 4.22
N LYS A 585 6.67 -19.04 3.10
CA LYS A 585 5.28 -18.64 3.01
C LYS A 585 4.55 -19.54 2.03
N LEU A 586 3.45 -20.14 2.49
CA LEU A 586 2.48 -20.84 1.65
C LEU A 586 1.14 -20.16 1.81
N THR A 587 0.49 -19.82 0.71
CA THR A 587 -0.90 -19.38 0.69
C THR A 587 -1.70 -20.29 -0.23
N ALA A 588 -2.91 -20.66 0.19
CA ALA A 588 -3.86 -21.37 -0.65
C ALA A 588 -5.21 -20.69 -0.54
N LYS A 589 -5.82 -20.38 -1.66
CA LYS A 589 -7.12 -19.73 -1.75
C LYS A 589 -8.04 -20.56 -2.61
N LEU A 590 -9.21 -20.91 -2.08
CA LEU A 590 -10.32 -21.53 -2.80
C LEU A 590 -11.48 -20.54 -2.86
N ASP A 591 -11.81 -20.07 -4.06
CA ASP A 591 -13.01 -19.34 -4.35
C ASP A 591 -14.06 -20.31 -4.88
N PHE A 592 -15.27 -20.30 -4.32
CA PHE A 592 -16.33 -21.25 -4.65
C PHE A 592 -17.65 -20.50 -4.90
N ASN A 593 -18.24 -20.73 -6.06
CA ASN A 593 -19.48 -20.07 -6.48
C ASN A 593 -20.42 -21.10 -7.12
N PRO A 594 -21.09 -21.95 -6.31
CA PRO A 594 -21.92 -23.05 -6.82
C PRO A 594 -23.17 -22.57 -7.53
N TRP A 595 -23.69 -21.37 -7.20
CA TRP A 595 -24.81 -20.70 -7.86
C TRP A 595 -24.74 -19.18 -7.71
N GLU A 596 -25.44 -18.43 -8.54
CA GLU A 596 -25.35 -16.97 -8.64
C GLU A 596 -25.52 -16.18 -7.33
N LYS A 597 -26.26 -16.74 -6.36
CA LYS A 597 -26.54 -16.05 -5.10
C LYS A 597 -25.53 -16.32 -4.00
N LEU A 598 -24.76 -17.41 -4.09
CA LEU A 598 -23.81 -17.79 -3.07
C LEU A 598 -22.38 -17.70 -3.60
N TYR A 599 -21.56 -17.00 -2.87
CA TYR A 599 -20.13 -16.96 -3.04
C TYR A 599 -19.44 -17.30 -1.72
N ALA A 600 -18.45 -18.15 -1.75
CA ALA A 600 -17.62 -18.46 -0.59
C ALA A 600 -16.16 -18.42 -0.97
N SER A 601 -15.30 -17.96 -0.07
CA SER A 601 -13.85 -18.05 -0.21
C SER A 601 -13.24 -18.58 1.08
N CYS A 602 -12.19 -19.36 0.92
CA CYS A 602 -11.40 -19.92 2.01
C CYS A 602 -9.93 -19.67 1.72
N SER A 603 -9.21 -19.10 2.67
CA SER A 603 -7.82 -18.71 2.50
C SER A 603 -6.98 -19.29 3.64
N LEU A 604 -6.02 -20.14 3.29
CA LEU A 604 -5.05 -20.72 4.20
C LEU A 604 -3.72 -19.99 4.05
N ARG A 605 -3.05 -19.75 5.17
CA ARG A 605 -1.73 -19.12 5.22
C ARG A 605 -0.83 -19.85 6.22
N TYR A 606 0.31 -20.33 5.73
CA TYR A 606 1.42 -20.80 6.55
C TYR A 606 2.60 -19.85 6.42
N GLN A 607 3.24 -19.51 7.54
CA GLN A 607 4.41 -18.64 7.56
C GLN A 607 5.46 -19.13 8.56
N LYS A 608 6.74 -19.00 8.17
CA LYS A 608 7.89 -19.18 9.05
C LYS A 608 8.85 -18.01 8.89
N ARG A 609 8.96 -17.21 9.96
CA ARG A 609 9.86 -16.05 10.04
C ARG A 609 11.17 -16.46 10.69
N MET A 610 12.28 -15.90 10.23
CA MET A 610 13.60 -15.98 10.84
C MET A 610 13.84 -14.78 11.76
N GLY A 611 14.82 -14.92 12.66
CA GLY A 611 15.14 -13.92 13.68
C GLY A 611 14.34 -14.13 14.96
N GLU A 612 14.51 -13.19 15.88
CA GLU A 612 13.92 -13.22 17.22
C GLU A 612 13.10 -11.96 17.47
N TYR A 613 12.13 -12.06 18.37
CA TYR A 613 11.37 -10.92 18.86
C TYR A 613 11.57 -10.73 20.37
N GLU A 614 11.41 -9.50 20.83
CA GLU A 614 11.41 -9.18 22.26
C GLU A 614 10.16 -9.80 22.91
N SER A 615 10.32 -10.94 23.57
CA SER A 615 9.22 -11.75 24.10
C SER A 615 8.81 -11.37 25.52
N GLY A 616 9.66 -10.65 26.25
CA GLY A 616 9.40 -10.27 27.62
C GLY A 616 10.57 -9.52 28.25
N GLN A 617 10.47 -9.38 29.56
CA GLN A 617 11.51 -8.80 30.40
C GLN A 617 11.73 -9.71 31.63
N ASP A 618 12.97 -10.00 31.94
CA ASP A 618 13.31 -10.73 33.17
C ASP A 618 12.82 -9.95 34.41
N ALA A 619 12.16 -10.63 35.30
CA ALA A 619 11.53 -10.00 36.45
C ALA A 619 12.54 -9.35 37.41
N THR A 620 13.73 -9.95 37.53
CA THR A 620 14.79 -9.55 38.47
C THR A 620 15.78 -8.58 37.83
N THR A 621 16.35 -8.98 36.71
CA THR A 621 17.44 -8.22 36.06
C THR A 621 16.94 -7.11 35.16
N LYS A 622 15.63 -7.12 34.82
CA LYS A 622 15.00 -6.22 33.83
C LYS A 622 15.61 -6.33 32.43
N ALA A 623 16.39 -7.37 32.16
CA ALA A 623 16.93 -7.65 30.84
C ALA A 623 15.81 -8.01 29.86
N ILE A 624 15.96 -7.60 28.59
CA ILE A 624 15.03 -7.98 27.54
C ILE A 624 15.25 -9.45 27.17
N LEU A 625 14.18 -10.21 27.17
CA LEU A 625 14.16 -11.60 26.73
C LEU A 625 13.81 -11.68 25.26
N TYR A 626 14.52 -12.51 24.52
CA TYR A 626 14.30 -12.76 23.11
C TYR A 626 13.81 -14.19 22.89
N SER A 627 12.93 -14.36 21.92
CA SER A 627 12.41 -15.68 21.52
C SER A 627 12.32 -15.76 19.99
N PRO A 628 12.63 -16.92 19.39
CA PRO A 628 12.47 -17.11 17.95
C PRO A 628 10.99 -17.05 17.57
N TYR A 629 10.70 -16.51 16.37
CA TYR A 629 9.34 -16.51 15.85
C TYR A 629 8.84 -17.95 15.59
N PRO A 630 7.72 -18.37 16.16
CA PRO A 630 7.13 -19.66 15.85
C PRO A 630 6.58 -19.66 14.42
N ALA A 631 6.67 -20.82 13.75
CA ALA A 631 5.91 -21.03 12.53
C ALA A 631 4.42 -21.14 12.88
N TYR A 632 3.54 -20.66 12.00
CA TYR A 632 2.11 -20.72 12.24
C TYR A 632 1.30 -20.98 10.97
N LEU A 633 0.08 -21.46 11.17
CA LEU A 633 -0.91 -21.65 10.12
C LEU A 633 -2.23 -21.02 10.56
N THR A 634 -2.83 -20.21 9.68
CA THR A 634 -4.16 -19.62 9.87
C THR A 634 -5.09 -20.00 8.72
N LEU A 635 -6.36 -20.11 9.03
CA LEU A 635 -7.43 -20.33 8.06
C LEU A 635 -8.45 -19.21 8.22
N ASP A 636 -8.77 -18.55 7.11
CA ASP A 636 -9.77 -17.49 7.02
C ASP A 636 -10.85 -17.89 6.02
N ALA A 637 -12.10 -17.49 6.23
CA ALA A 637 -13.19 -17.74 5.30
C ALA A 637 -14.13 -16.55 5.19
N ARG A 638 -14.76 -16.44 4.04
CA ARG A 638 -15.83 -15.48 3.78
C ARG A 638 -16.95 -16.15 3.01
N VAL A 639 -18.19 -15.84 3.39
CA VAL A 639 -19.39 -16.28 2.69
C VAL A 639 -20.25 -15.05 2.41
N ASP A 640 -20.58 -14.84 1.14
CA ASP A 640 -21.46 -13.76 0.68
C ASP A 640 -22.73 -14.37 0.08
N TYR A 641 -23.89 -13.87 0.52
CA TYR A 641 -25.18 -14.27 0.03
C TYR A 641 -25.96 -13.08 -0.55
N LYS A 642 -26.26 -13.11 -1.82
CA LYS A 642 -27.07 -12.10 -2.51
C LYS A 642 -28.55 -12.32 -2.16
N LEU A 643 -29.04 -11.57 -1.17
CA LEU A 643 -30.44 -11.61 -0.77
C LEU A 643 -31.35 -11.09 -1.91
N THR A 644 -30.96 -9.96 -2.52
CA THR A 644 -31.57 -9.37 -3.72
C THR A 644 -30.46 -8.97 -4.72
N LYS A 645 -30.83 -8.37 -5.85
CA LYS A 645 -29.85 -7.79 -6.79
C LYS A 645 -29.05 -6.65 -6.16
N GLN A 646 -29.60 -5.98 -5.16
CA GLN A 646 -28.99 -4.81 -4.51
C GLN A 646 -28.37 -5.12 -3.14
N ILE A 647 -28.92 -6.12 -2.42
CA ILE A 647 -28.55 -6.41 -1.03
C ILE A 647 -27.75 -7.72 -0.95
N GLU A 648 -26.61 -7.65 -0.31
CA GLU A 648 -25.71 -8.77 -0.05
C GLU A 648 -25.41 -8.85 1.45
N LEU A 649 -25.52 -10.03 2.02
CA LEU A 649 -25.11 -10.35 3.38
C LEU A 649 -23.75 -11.03 3.31
N SER A 650 -22.85 -10.68 4.22
CA SER A 650 -21.54 -11.31 4.31
C SER A 650 -21.24 -11.81 5.73
N LEU A 651 -20.60 -12.97 5.81
CA LEU A 651 -20.03 -13.54 7.02
C LEU A 651 -18.53 -13.71 6.78
N MET A 652 -17.70 -13.09 7.62
CA MET A 652 -16.25 -13.26 7.59
C MET A 652 -15.77 -13.93 8.87
N LEU A 653 -14.99 -14.97 8.72
CA LEU A 653 -14.37 -15.76 9.78
C LEU A 653 -12.86 -15.63 9.63
N ASN A 654 -12.20 -14.98 10.57
CA ASN A 654 -10.76 -14.80 10.54
C ASN A 654 -10.10 -15.65 11.61
N ASN A 655 -8.95 -16.25 11.28
CA ASN A 655 -8.19 -17.14 12.16
C ASN A 655 -9.07 -18.26 12.76
N ILE A 656 -9.75 -19.03 11.89
CA ILE A 656 -10.65 -20.14 12.29
C ILE A 656 -9.91 -21.18 13.15
N THR A 657 -8.61 -21.31 12.91
CA THR A 657 -7.72 -22.21 13.66
C THR A 657 -7.44 -21.75 15.10
N ASP A 658 -7.86 -20.54 15.46
CA ASP A 658 -7.58 -19.86 16.71
C ASP A 658 -6.08 -19.91 17.09
N THR A 659 -5.23 -19.83 16.08
CA THR A 659 -3.77 -19.92 16.24
C THR A 659 -3.24 -18.65 16.87
N LYS A 660 -2.51 -18.77 17.98
CA LYS A 660 -1.78 -17.67 18.58
C LYS A 660 -0.48 -17.45 17.82
N TYR A 661 -0.32 -16.29 17.19
CA TYR A 661 0.87 -15.97 16.42
C TYR A 661 1.29 -14.50 16.59
N PHE A 662 2.53 -14.21 16.19
CA PHE A 662 3.16 -12.91 16.32
C PHE A 662 3.72 -12.48 14.95
N ASP A 663 3.33 -11.32 14.47
CA ASP A 663 3.94 -10.71 13.29
C ASP A 663 5.09 -9.79 13.69
N PHE A 664 4.91 -9.05 14.78
CA PHE A 664 5.89 -8.11 15.30
C PHE A 664 5.88 -8.11 16.84
N ALA A 665 7.08 -8.10 17.45
CA ALA A 665 7.29 -7.99 18.90
C ALA A 665 6.47 -9.02 19.73
N ALA A 666 6.19 -8.71 20.99
CA ALA A 666 5.42 -9.56 21.91
C ALA A 666 3.90 -9.41 21.77
N LEU A 667 3.42 -8.58 20.85
CA LEU A 667 2.00 -8.40 20.62
C LEU A 667 1.46 -9.54 19.73
N HIS A 668 0.70 -10.45 20.32
CA HIS A 668 0.04 -11.49 19.53
C HIS A 668 -1.05 -10.91 18.65
N GLN A 669 -1.28 -11.51 17.49
CA GLN A 669 -2.38 -11.14 16.60
C GLN A 669 -3.71 -11.68 17.13
N PRO A 670 -4.86 -11.13 16.69
CA PRO A 670 -6.18 -11.58 17.13
C PRO A 670 -6.38 -13.10 16.91
N GLY A 671 -7.00 -13.76 17.88
CA GLY A 671 -7.50 -15.12 17.75
C GLY A 671 -8.70 -15.21 16.78
N PHE A 672 -9.53 -16.21 16.94
CA PHE A 672 -10.74 -16.37 16.12
C PHE A 672 -11.67 -15.15 16.20
N GLN A 673 -12.06 -14.63 15.03
CA GLN A 673 -12.98 -13.50 14.93
C GLN A 673 -14.07 -13.76 13.89
N THR A 674 -15.30 -13.33 14.22
CA THR A 674 -16.46 -13.40 13.33
C THR A 674 -17.00 -12.00 13.06
N HIS A 675 -17.18 -11.65 11.77
CA HIS A 675 -17.75 -10.35 11.37
C HIS A 675 -18.94 -10.57 10.44
N PHE A 676 -19.96 -9.76 10.66
CA PHE A 676 -21.19 -9.74 9.84
C PHE A 676 -21.20 -8.45 9.02
N GLY A 677 -21.51 -8.57 7.74
CA GLY A 677 -21.59 -7.44 6.83
C GLY A 677 -22.92 -7.38 6.10
N LEU A 678 -23.35 -6.16 5.82
CA LEU A 678 -24.48 -5.83 4.95
C LEU A 678 -23.96 -4.86 3.89
N THR A 679 -24.14 -5.22 2.62
CA THR A 679 -23.74 -4.37 1.50
C THR A 679 -24.97 -4.06 0.64
N TYR A 680 -25.12 -2.79 0.28
CA TYR A 680 -26.11 -2.30 -0.65
C TYR A 680 -25.45 -1.71 -1.89
N ARG A 681 -25.91 -2.10 -3.10
CA ARG A 681 -25.42 -1.59 -4.38
C ARG A 681 -26.58 -1.14 -5.26
N LEU A 682 -26.48 0.07 -5.84
CA LEU A 682 -27.45 0.62 -6.77
C LEU A 682 -26.78 1.01 -8.08
N GLY A 683 -27.38 0.64 -9.22
CA GLY A 683 -26.96 1.07 -10.54
C GLY A 683 -25.76 0.32 -11.11
N ARG A 684 -25.81 -1.02 -11.02
CA ARG A 684 -24.97 -1.91 -11.84
C ARG A 684 -25.51 -2.06 -13.24
#